data_270b0ef40ee32773d17e45457edacf70
#
_entry.id   270b0ef40ee32773d17e45457edacf70
#
_cell.length_a   1.000
_cell.length_b   1.000
_cell.length_c   1.000
_cell.angle_alpha   90.00
_cell.angle_beta   90.00
_cell.angle_gamma   90.00
#
_symmetry.space_group_name_H-M   'P 1'
#
loop_
_entity.id
_entity.type
_entity.pdbx_description
1 polymer ?
#
loop_
_entity_poly.entity_id
_entity_poly.type
_entity_poly.pdbx_seq_one_letter_code
_entity_poly.pdbx_strand_id
1 'polypeptide(L)'
;MKERMIAIVGQEAQAVKVSTFHSFCYTILQEEAKLQEDLFKEFLIFDEEDVEELLSECLPNLVKAYSEEQGLMALKIHANTIREVISAVKEHRSKYQYYSSSIQDDYAPTIKRMQQEESVWYSIMSEDTAAFLEEKGLQVLMEYEWRLRSLNGLDFADLITRVHQIFQRPEVANRWRQRYSYIAVDEMQDTSELEYEVMNTMWKGNHILLCGDYFQTIYEWRGSNPITLIDRYRREYNPIELVFDTNYRSNQMLFKGAFSMLKDMFPQRVRELYRKEPKAIATQQGEPISIYAAADAQDEARYIFQSIQQLRTGEEMPPVGILVRTNKQAIQLSEHFKRCNRSLPEEKQLKFILADELKFFRRLEIKDVLAFFKCLVNPGDLMSTKRIIRTFVKGVGDKRMEELESTAVRKTGLRITDFMSTKIFTREPYEQLEKGLIAKDIVVFDVETTGVNIMEDRIVQMAAIRIDEEGNQIDKFERFINPGVPVGDSELVHGFSDAHLQKVGGDARTVLEAFRQFADGSMVVGHNVQYDMGILEQECSRHGVAMPRVQAIYDTLDIYRRFYPNLPNHKLEFLSGHFPIDHQSTHNAMDDIIATGKLLVYAMKENILPTKAQRMAFVNKYRDIFANIAASMDTLRSKWTTSKPTEILTYIMKDMGIVEHYQKKVKEDPTGERRLTSIRELYRIMKELEAEHPHYVGRDGVKEILEISALHSGEGMFRRKGDSRIPIITVHQAKGSEFEYVFIASAHDGGLPFYFAVKDGKLEEEKRIFYVALTRAKKHLTITYARVNANGYWQQPSRFLSSIPEEFIKRLGSS
;
A
#
# COMPACT_ATOMS: atom_id res chain seq x y z
N MET A 1 -2.60 19.57 3.73
CA MET A 1 -3.92 20.17 3.41
C MET A 1 -4.74 20.41 4.68
N LYS A 2 -4.91 19.41 5.56
CA LYS A 2 -5.71 19.51 6.80
C LYS A 2 -5.24 20.65 7.73
N GLU A 3 -3.94 20.80 7.97
CA GLU A 3 -3.36 21.91 8.75
C GLU A 3 -3.70 23.29 8.18
N ARG A 4 -3.65 23.43 6.84
CA ARG A 4 -4.05 24.69 6.18
C ARG A 4 -5.54 24.97 6.32
N MET A 5 -6.37 23.95 6.27
CA MET A 5 -7.81 24.06 6.50
C MET A 5 -8.09 24.48 7.95
N ILE A 6 -7.42 23.86 8.93
CA ILE A 6 -7.54 24.26 10.36
C ILE A 6 -7.13 25.72 10.56
N ALA A 7 -6.07 26.16 9.88
CA ALA A 7 -5.64 27.57 9.94
C ALA A 7 -6.65 28.56 9.35
N ILE A 8 -7.50 28.13 8.40
CA ILE A 8 -8.47 28.98 7.71
C ILE A 8 -9.85 28.95 8.39
N VAL A 9 -10.37 27.73 8.69
CA VAL A 9 -11.74 27.55 9.18
C VAL A 9 -11.82 27.04 10.62
N GLY A 10 -10.68 26.90 11.30
CA GLY A 10 -10.64 26.49 12.71
C GLY A 10 -10.97 25.00 12.92
N GLN A 11 -11.58 24.70 14.06
CA GLN A 11 -11.86 23.30 14.47
C GLN A 11 -12.88 22.59 13.56
N GLU A 12 -13.71 23.32 12.82
CA GLU A 12 -14.67 22.73 11.86
C GLU A 12 -13.96 21.92 10.77
N ALA A 13 -12.69 22.23 10.46
CA ALA A 13 -11.87 21.44 9.55
C ALA A 13 -11.69 19.98 10.01
N GLN A 14 -11.90 19.64 11.29
CA GLN A 14 -11.77 18.27 11.80
C GLN A 14 -12.88 17.35 11.26
N ALA A 15 -14.06 17.91 10.94
CA ALA A 15 -15.16 17.17 10.36
C ALA A 15 -14.92 16.80 8.87
N VAL A 16 -13.93 17.40 8.23
CA VAL A 16 -13.62 17.14 6.82
C VAL A 16 -12.66 15.96 6.72
N LYS A 17 -13.09 14.90 6.04
CA LYS A 17 -12.20 13.77 5.68
C LYS A 17 -11.27 14.24 4.55
N VAL A 18 -9.99 14.29 4.84
CA VAL A 18 -8.92 14.57 3.86
C VAL A 18 -8.06 13.33 3.72
N SER A 19 -7.93 12.79 2.52
CA SER A 19 -7.12 11.61 2.24
C SER A 19 -6.60 11.62 0.81
N THR A 20 -5.56 10.83 0.52
CA THR A 20 -5.21 10.47 -0.84
C THR A 20 -6.28 9.51 -1.40
N PHE A 21 -6.34 9.35 -2.72
CA PHE A 21 -7.31 8.45 -3.33
C PHE A 21 -7.10 6.99 -2.88
N HIS A 22 -5.86 6.51 -2.84
CA HIS A 22 -5.53 5.17 -2.34
C HIS A 22 -5.90 4.98 -0.86
N SER A 23 -5.65 5.97 0.01
CA SER A 23 -6.08 5.91 1.43
C SER A 23 -7.60 5.86 1.55
N PHE A 24 -8.31 6.53 0.66
CA PHE A 24 -9.75 6.48 0.62
C PHE A 24 -10.25 5.09 0.21
N CYS A 25 -9.69 4.52 -0.85
CA CYS A 25 -9.98 3.15 -1.27
C CYS A 25 -9.67 2.13 -0.15
N TYR A 26 -8.56 2.29 0.54
CA TYR A 26 -8.21 1.47 1.69
C TYR A 26 -9.27 1.54 2.80
N THR A 27 -9.76 2.74 3.12
CA THR A 27 -10.84 2.92 4.10
C THR A 27 -12.11 2.17 3.68
N ILE A 28 -12.50 2.27 2.39
CA ILE A 28 -13.66 1.55 1.85
C ILE A 28 -13.46 0.05 2.02
N LEU A 29 -12.30 -0.48 1.61
CA LEU A 29 -12.04 -1.92 1.68
C LEU A 29 -11.99 -2.44 3.11
N GLN A 30 -11.52 -1.65 4.06
CA GLN A 30 -11.57 -2.02 5.49
C GLN A 30 -12.99 -2.09 6.03
N GLU A 31 -13.83 -1.13 5.67
CA GLU A 31 -15.24 -1.11 6.11
C GLU A 31 -16.05 -2.20 5.42
N GLU A 32 -15.73 -2.53 4.16
CA GLU A 32 -16.44 -3.54 3.35
C GLU A 32 -15.70 -4.88 3.27
N ALA A 33 -14.79 -5.16 4.21
CA ALA A 33 -13.93 -6.36 4.14
C ALA A 33 -14.73 -7.68 4.09
N LYS A 34 -15.90 -7.75 4.74
CA LYS A 34 -16.76 -8.95 4.71
C LYS A 34 -17.34 -9.25 3.32
N LEU A 35 -17.49 -8.23 2.48
CA LEU A 35 -17.92 -8.42 1.07
C LEU A 35 -16.78 -8.95 0.20
N GLN A 36 -15.57 -9.01 0.73
CA GLN A 36 -14.37 -9.55 0.11
C GLN A 36 -14.09 -10.93 0.70
N GLU A 37 -14.60 -11.96 0.07
CA GLU A 37 -14.55 -13.36 0.55
C GLU A 37 -13.14 -13.92 0.78
N ASP A 38 -12.14 -13.28 0.18
CA ASP A 38 -10.72 -13.68 0.24
C ASP A 38 -9.86 -12.74 1.09
N LEU A 39 -10.45 -11.74 1.78
CA LEU A 39 -9.74 -10.69 2.49
C LEU A 39 -10.23 -10.57 3.94
N PHE A 40 -9.32 -10.65 4.89
CA PHE A 40 -9.61 -10.30 6.28
C PHE A 40 -9.52 -8.78 6.48
N LYS A 41 -10.23 -8.25 7.47
CA LYS A 41 -10.25 -6.81 7.78
C LYS A 41 -8.86 -6.22 8.04
N GLU A 42 -7.98 -6.96 8.69
CA GLU A 42 -6.60 -6.55 8.95
C GLU A 42 -5.65 -6.95 7.80
N PHE A 43 -6.00 -6.63 6.57
CA PHE A 43 -5.11 -6.85 5.43
C PHE A 43 -3.93 -5.87 5.43
N LEU A 44 -2.83 -6.31 4.84
CA LEU A 44 -1.61 -5.51 4.66
C LEU A 44 -1.55 -4.92 3.26
N ILE A 45 -1.00 -3.71 3.16
CA ILE A 45 -0.70 -3.10 1.86
C ILE A 45 0.75 -3.41 1.52
N PHE A 46 0.96 -3.98 0.35
CA PHE A 46 2.25 -4.27 -0.23
C PHE A 46 2.66 -3.11 -1.13
N ASP A 47 3.73 -2.41 -0.75
CA ASP A 47 4.29 -1.36 -1.58
C ASP A 47 5.06 -1.94 -2.79
N GLU A 48 5.56 -1.06 -3.66
CA GLU A 48 6.28 -1.48 -4.87
C GLU A 48 7.46 -2.40 -4.58
N GLU A 49 8.19 -2.17 -3.47
CA GLU A 49 9.34 -3.01 -3.10
C GLU A 49 8.90 -4.35 -2.49
N ASP A 50 7.84 -4.35 -1.68
CA ASP A 50 7.26 -5.57 -1.14
C ASP A 50 6.76 -6.47 -2.29
N VAL A 51 6.14 -5.88 -3.33
CA VAL A 51 5.71 -6.59 -4.54
C VAL A 51 6.90 -7.14 -5.33
N GLU A 52 7.96 -6.35 -5.51
CA GLU A 52 9.17 -6.79 -6.19
C GLU A 52 9.89 -7.91 -5.42
N GLU A 53 9.92 -7.84 -4.09
CA GLU A 53 10.46 -8.91 -3.24
C GLU A 53 9.65 -10.21 -3.43
N LEU A 54 8.32 -10.11 -3.42
CA LEU A 54 7.42 -11.25 -3.66
C LEU A 54 7.64 -11.86 -5.05
N LEU A 55 7.74 -11.04 -6.08
CA LEU A 55 8.02 -11.47 -7.45
C LEU A 55 9.40 -12.11 -7.57
N SER A 56 10.40 -11.59 -6.87
CA SER A 56 11.76 -12.17 -6.84
C SER A 56 11.80 -13.58 -6.26
N GLU A 57 10.82 -13.97 -5.45
CA GLU A 57 10.66 -15.34 -5.00
C GLU A 57 9.95 -16.26 -6.02
N CYS A 58 9.04 -15.70 -6.84
CA CYS A 58 8.25 -16.44 -7.82
C CYS A 58 8.98 -16.65 -9.14
N LEU A 59 9.62 -15.60 -9.65
CA LEU A 59 10.15 -15.54 -11.00
C LEU A 59 11.28 -16.54 -11.30
N PRO A 60 12.28 -16.76 -10.42
CA PRO A 60 13.46 -17.56 -10.78
C PRO A 60 13.15 -18.95 -11.31
N ASN A 61 12.17 -19.64 -10.70
CA ASN A 61 11.80 -20.98 -11.11
C ASN A 61 11.07 -21.00 -12.47
N LEU A 62 10.19 -20.03 -12.70
CA LEU A 62 9.44 -19.91 -13.95
C LEU A 62 10.34 -19.47 -15.11
N VAL A 63 11.25 -18.52 -14.85
CA VAL A 63 12.24 -18.07 -15.83
C VAL A 63 13.20 -19.21 -16.20
N LYS A 64 13.65 -19.99 -15.21
CA LYS A 64 14.51 -21.15 -15.44
C LYS A 64 13.81 -22.21 -16.29
N ALA A 65 12.58 -22.59 -15.94
CA ALA A 65 11.79 -23.56 -16.70
C ALA A 65 11.58 -23.11 -18.15
N TYR A 66 11.19 -21.84 -18.35
CA TYR A 66 11.04 -21.28 -19.67
C TYR A 66 12.36 -21.28 -20.48
N SER A 67 13.48 -20.87 -19.84
CA SER A 67 14.78 -20.83 -20.50
C SER A 67 15.23 -22.24 -20.94
N GLU A 68 14.98 -23.27 -20.08
CA GLU A 68 15.28 -24.67 -20.43
C GLU A 68 14.41 -25.16 -21.59
N GLU A 69 13.11 -24.85 -21.61
CA GLU A 69 12.15 -25.19 -22.67
C GLU A 69 12.52 -24.53 -24.01
N GLN A 70 13.00 -23.28 -23.97
CA GLN A 70 13.38 -22.52 -25.19
C GLN A 70 14.86 -22.67 -25.59
N GLY A 71 15.68 -23.41 -24.84
CA GLY A 71 17.11 -23.55 -25.09
C GLY A 71 17.94 -22.27 -24.93
N LEU A 72 17.49 -21.32 -24.08
CA LEU A 72 18.14 -20.04 -23.83
C LEU A 72 19.19 -20.13 -22.73
N MET A 73 20.38 -19.54 -22.97
CA MET A 73 21.49 -19.65 -22.00
C MET A 73 21.33 -18.82 -20.73
N ALA A 74 20.67 -17.68 -20.74
CA ALA A 74 20.33 -16.88 -19.56
C ALA A 74 19.33 -15.76 -19.90
N LEU A 75 18.10 -15.92 -19.53
CA LEU A 75 17.10 -14.87 -19.62
C LEU A 75 17.09 -14.03 -18.32
N LYS A 76 17.18 -12.71 -18.46
CA LYS A 76 17.08 -11.78 -17.32
C LYS A 76 15.75 -11.06 -17.36
N ILE A 77 14.88 -11.39 -16.44
CA ILE A 77 13.59 -10.73 -16.26
C ILE A 77 13.60 -9.96 -14.93
N HIS A 78 13.27 -8.68 -15.03
CA HIS A 78 13.29 -7.80 -13.87
C HIS A 78 11.93 -7.75 -13.17
N ALA A 79 11.93 -7.92 -11.85
CA ALA A 79 10.71 -7.92 -11.02
C ALA A 79 9.90 -6.61 -11.15
N ASN A 80 10.57 -5.45 -11.28
CA ASN A 80 9.90 -4.18 -11.48
C ASN A 80 9.08 -4.11 -12.79
N THR A 81 9.62 -4.67 -13.89
CA THR A 81 8.89 -4.75 -15.17
C THR A 81 7.64 -5.62 -15.02
N ILE A 82 7.79 -6.79 -14.38
CA ILE A 82 6.66 -7.70 -14.14
C ILE A 82 5.60 -7.05 -13.24
N ARG A 83 6.01 -6.31 -12.20
CA ARG A 83 5.11 -5.54 -11.34
C ARG A 83 4.26 -4.56 -12.15
N GLU A 84 4.89 -3.78 -13.03
CA GLU A 84 4.18 -2.82 -13.88
C GLU A 84 3.16 -3.51 -14.80
N VAL A 85 3.54 -4.65 -15.38
CA VAL A 85 2.62 -5.45 -16.21
C VAL A 85 1.45 -6.00 -15.41
N ILE A 86 1.68 -6.55 -14.22
CA ILE A 86 0.62 -7.05 -13.35
C ILE A 86 -0.36 -5.94 -12.98
N SER A 87 0.15 -4.77 -12.60
CA SER A 87 -0.70 -3.61 -12.28
C SER A 87 -1.57 -3.21 -13.48
N ALA A 88 -0.97 -3.12 -14.67
CA ALA A 88 -1.69 -2.81 -15.89
C ALA A 88 -2.75 -3.87 -16.23
N VAL A 89 -2.46 -5.15 -16.06
CA VAL A 89 -3.43 -6.25 -16.26
C VAL A 89 -4.62 -6.11 -15.30
N LYS A 90 -4.36 -5.85 -14.01
CA LYS A 90 -5.42 -5.67 -13.02
C LYS A 90 -6.33 -4.49 -13.37
N GLU A 91 -5.76 -3.36 -13.75
CA GLU A 91 -6.50 -2.16 -14.14
C GLU A 91 -7.33 -2.38 -15.41
N HIS A 92 -6.76 -3.00 -16.44
CA HIS A 92 -7.49 -3.30 -17.69
C HIS A 92 -8.62 -4.30 -17.47
N ARG A 93 -8.39 -5.33 -16.64
CA ARG A 93 -9.43 -6.27 -16.23
C ARG A 93 -10.62 -5.54 -15.62
N SER A 94 -10.36 -4.61 -14.71
CA SER A 94 -11.41 -3.79 -14.08
C SER A 94 -12.11 -2.87 -15.06
N LYS A 95 -11.36 -2.21 -15.93
CA LYS A 95 -11.91 -1.33 -16.98
C LYS A 95 -12.90 -2.03 -17.92
N TYR A 96 -12.58 -3.29 -18.27
CA TYR A 96 -13.45 -4.07 -19.17
C TYR A 96 -14.50 -4.90 -18.45
N GLN A 97 -14.59 -4.76 -17.11
CA GLN A 97 -15.51 -5.51 -16.26
C GLN A 97 -15.41 -7.04 -16.44
N TYR A 98 -14.23 -7.54 -16.67
CA TYR A 98 -13.94 -8.97 -16.67
C TYR A 98 -13.86 -9.46 -15.22
N TYR A 99 -15.01 -9.61 -14.57
CA TYR A 99 -15.10 -10.13 -13.20
C TYR A 99 -15.69 -11.52 -13.21
N SER A 100 -15.03 -12.46 -13.89
CA SER A 100 -15.38 -13.87 -13.75
C SER A 100 -14.98 -14.39 -12.37
N SER A 101 -15.41 -15.56 -12.02
CA SER A 101 -15.09 -16.24 -10.76
C SER A 101 -13.58 -16.52 -10.61
N SER A 102 -12.82 -16.44 -11.69
CA SER A 102 -11.41 -16.78 -11.75
C SER A 102 -10.60 -15.73 -12.49
N ILE A 103 -9.51 -15.27 -11.88
CA ILE A 103 -8.55 -14.38 -12.54
C ILE A 103 -7.93 -15.05 -13.78
N GLN A 104 -7.89 -16.38 -13.80
CA GLN A 104 -7.42 -17.16 -14.92
C GLN A 104 -8.28 -16.97 -16.17
N ASP A 105 -9.61 -16.95 -16.01
CA ASP A 105 -10.54 -16.76 -17.13
C ASP A 105 -10.48 -15.34 -17.69
N ASP A 106 -10.15 -14.37 -16.82
CA ASP A 106 -10.06 -12.96 -17.21
C ASP A 106 -8.69 -12.58 -17.81
N TYR A 107 -7.63 -13.32 -17.48
CA TYR A 107 -6.26 -12.97 -17.88
C TYR A 107 -6.08 -12.97 -19.40
N ALA A 108 -6.40 -14.09 -20.06
CA ALA A 108 -6.17 -14.24 -21.49
C ALA A 108 -6.92 -13.19 -22.33
N PRO A 109 -8.23 -12.93 -22.12
CA PRO A 109 -8.92 -11.86 -22.84
C PRO A 109 -8.38 -10.46 -22.53
N THR A 110 -7.94 -10.21 -21.29
CA THR A 110 -7.32 -8.94 -20.91
C THR A 110 -6.02 -8.71 -21.66
N ILE A 111 -5.11 -9.69 -21.64
CA ILE A 111 -3.83 -9.62 -22.36
C ILE A 111 -4.04 -9.43 -23.84
N LYS A 112 -4.93 -10.21 -24.47
CA LYS A 112 -5.24 -10.09 -25.91
C LYS A 112 -5.71 -8.68 -26.26
N ARG A 113 -6.51 -8.06 -25.40
CA ARG A 113 -7.01 -6.70 -25.64
C ARG A 113 -5.94 -5.65 -25.42
N MET A 114 -5.09 -5.80 -24.38
CA MET A 114 -3.94 -4.92 -24.17
C MET A 114 -2.97 -4.94 -25.34
N GLN A 115 -2.74 -6.11 -25.93
CA GLN A 115 -1.91 -6.26 -27.13
C GLN A 115 -2.50 -5.55 -28.35
N GLN A 116 -3.84 -5.53 -28.49
CA GLN A 116 -4.53 -4.85 -29.58
C GLN A 116 -4.51 -3.31 -29.43
N GLU A 117 -4.45 -2.81 -28.22
CA GLU A 117 -4.40 -1.36 -27.92
C GLU A 117 -2.98 -0.78 -28.05
N GLU A 118 -1.99 -1.54 -28.52
CA GLU A 118 -0.58 -1.22 -28.92
C GLU A 118 0.26 -0.38 -27.95
N SER A 119 -0.32 0.36 -27.00
CA SER A 119 0.38 1.48 -26.40
C SER A 119 1.19 1.16 -25.15
N VAL A 120 0.86 0.12 -24.39
CA VAL A 120 1.46 -0.13 -23.07
C VAL A 120 2.40 -1.34 -23.09
N TRP A 121 2.01 -2.40 -23.80
CA TRP A 121 2.68 -3.70 -23.73
C TRP A 121 4.13 -3.67 -24.22
N TYR A 122 4.38 -3.05 -25.39
CA TYR A 122 5.72 -3.05 -26.02
C TYR A 122 6.61 -1.86 -25.65
N SER A 123 6.08 -0.85 -24.96
CA SER A 123 6.87 0.33 -24.58
C SER A 123 7.68 0.16 -23.27
N ILE A 124 7.33 -0.81 -22.45
CA ILE A 124 7.90 -0.99 -21.12
C ILE A 124 8.82 -2.21 -20.98
N MET A 125 8.87 -3.10 -21.99
CA MET A 125 9.62 -4.35 -21.87
C MET A 125 10.42 -4.73 -23.11
N SER A 126 11.46 -5.55 -22.91
CA SER A 126 12.21 -6.14 -24.02
C SER A 126 11.38 -7.22 -24.73
N GLU A 127 11.76 -7.52 -25.99
CA GLU A 127 11.15 -8.61 -26.77
C GLU A 127 11.19 -9.95 -26.02
N ASP A 128 12.30 -10.25 -25.35
CA ASP A 128 12.47 -11.47 -24.55
C ASP A 128 11.49 -11.51 -23.36
N THR A 129 11.25 -10.38 -22.71
CA THR A 129 10.28 -10.30 -21.60
C THR A 129 8.86 -10.46 -22.11
N ALA A 130 8.54 -9.88 -23.27
CA ALA A 130 7.23 -10.01 -23.90
C ALA A 130 6.96 -11.50 -24.26
N ALA A 131 7.90 -12.16 -24.92
CA ALA A 131 7.78 -13.60 -25.26
C ALA A 131 7.60 -14.48 -24.02
N PHE A 132 8.36 -14.21 -22.94
CA PHE A 132 8.18 -14.92 -21.67
C PHE A 132 6.77 -14.72 -21.09
N LEU A 133 6.26 -13.51 -21.10
CA LEU A 133 4.94 -13.19 -20.55
C LEU A 133 3.79 -13.74 -21.40
N GLU A 134 3.96 -13.84 -22.71
CA GLU A 134 2.99 -14.49 -23.59
C GLU A 134 2.81 -15.96 -23.22
N GLU A 135 3.88 -16.65 -22.85
CA GLU A 135 3.83 -18.08 -22.53
C GLU A 135 3.60 -18.37 -21.04
N LYS A 136 4.30 -17.66 -20.14
CA LYS A 136 4.30 -17.94 -18.69
C LYS A 136 3.58 -16.87 -17.86
N GLY A 137 3.10 -15.79 -18.47
CA GLY A 137 2.55 -14.63 -17.74
C GLY A 137 1.34 -14.97 -16.87
N LEU A 138 0.46 -15.88 -17.32
CA LEU A 138 -0.63 -16.36 -16.50
C LEU A 138 -0.12 -17.10 -15.26
N GLN A 139 0.91 -17.94 -15.40
CA GLN A 139 1.49 -18.66 -14.27
C GLN A 139 2.15 -17.72 -13.26
N VAL A 140 2.85 -16.69 -13.77
CA VAL A 140 3.44 -15.62 -12.94
C VAL A 140 2.35 -14.92 -12.14
N LEU A 141 1.28 -14.46 -12.81
CA LEU A 141 0.17 -13.76 -12.16
C LEU A 141 -0.51 -14.63 -11.11
N MET A 142 -0.79 -15.90 -11.43
CA MET A 142 -1.46 -16.83 -10.50
C MET A 142 -0.61 -17.10 -9.26
N GLU A 143 0.70 -17.34 -9.44
CA GLU A 143 1.62 -17.56 -8.31
C GLU A 143 1.75 -16.30 -7.45
N TYR A 144 1.83 -15.12 -8.09
CA TYR A 144 1.85 -13.83 -7.40
C TYR A 144 0.57 -13.59 -6.60
N GLU A 145 -0.60 -13.71 -7.22
CA GLU A 145 -1.90 -13.52 -6.55
C GLU A 145 -2.11 -14.52 -5.41
N TRP A 146 -1.74 -15.76 -5.63
CA TRP A 146 -1.83 -16.78 -4.59
C TRP A 146 -0.98 -16.42 -3.37
N ARG A 147 0.27 -15.95 -3.58
CA ARG A 147 1.14 -15.52 -2.49
C ARG A 147 0.58 -14.29 -1.80
N LEU A 148 0.17 -13.29 -2.54
CA LEU A 148 -0.40 -12.06 -2.00
C LEU A 148 -1.63 -12.36 -1.12
N ARG A 149 -2.56 -13.20 -1.60
CA ARG A 149 -3.75 -13.65 -0.84
C ARG A 149 -3.36 -14.47 0.40
N SER A 150 -2.39 -15.37 0.27
CA SER A 150 -1.93 -16.17 1.41
C SER A 150 -1.36 -15.33 2.55
N LEU A 151 -0.90 -14.13 2.25
CA LEU A 151 -0.38 -13.13 3.18
C LEU A 151 -1.46 -12.14 3.67
N ASN A 152 -2.71 -12.31 3.25
CA ASN A 152 -3.77 -11.33 3.44
C ASN A 152 -3.32 -9.93 3.00
N GLY A 153 -2.68 -9.85 1.84
CA GLY A 153 -2.10 -8.65 1.28
C GLY A 153 -2.86 -8.13 0.08
N LEU A 154 -2.79 -6.82 -0.13
CA LEU A 154 -3.22 -6.10 -1.32
C LEU A 154 -2.09 -5.25 -1.84
N ASP A 155 -1.91 -5.16 -3.16
CA ASP A 155 -1.07 -4.15 -3.78
C ASP A 155 -1.86 -2.86 -4.09
N PHE A 156 -1.19 -1.83 -4.60
CA PHE A 156 -1.86 -0.57 -4.91
C PHE A 156 -2.94 -0.68 -5.99
N ALA A 157 -2.74 -1.54 -6.99
CA ALA A 157 -3.74 -1.76 -8.03
C ALA A 157 -4.99 -2.45 -7.45
N ASP A 158 -4.83 -3.37 -6.51
CA ASP A 158 -5.94 -4.01 -5.82
C ASP A 158 -6.82 -3.02 -5.07
N LEU A 159 -6.24 -1.99 -4.45
CA LEU A 159 -7.04 -1.00 -3.71
C LEU A 159 -8.12 -0.37 -4.59
N ILE A 160 -7.76 0.03 -5.81
CA ILE A 160 -8.68 0.70 -6.73
C ILE A 160 -9.61 -0.31 -7.40
N THR A 161 -9.05 -1.41 -7.91
CA THR A 161 -9.80 -2.41 -8.68
C THR A 161 -10.87 -3.10 -7.83
N ARG A 162 -10.56 -3.41 -6.57
CA ARG A 162 -11.52 -4.02 -5.65
C ARG A 162 -12.60 -3.04 -5.21
N VAL A 163 -12.29 -1.77 -4.98
CA VAL A 163 -13.33 -0.76 -4.72
C VAL A 163 -14.24 -0.59 -5.92
N HIS A 164 -13.68 -0.54 -7.13
CA HIS A 164 -14.47 -0.51 -8.35
C HIS A 164 -15.42 -1.72 -8.45
N GLN A 165 -14.91 -2.92 -8.13
CA GLN A 165 -15.70 -4.16 -8.13
C GLN A 165 -16.84 -4.12 -7.08
N ILE A 166 -16.54 -3.69 -5.84
CA ILE A 166 -17.54 -3.57 -4.78
C ILE A 166 -18.62 -2.57 -5.15
N PHE A 167 -18.27 -1.47 -5.80
CA PHE A 167 -19.21 -0.44 -6.23
C PHE A 167 -20.10 -0.86 -7.40
N GLN A 168 -19.88 -2.05 -8.00
CA GLN A 168 -20.87 -2.67 -8.91
C GLN A 168 -22.12 -3.16 -8.14
N ARG A 169 -22.06 -3.25 -6.81
CA ARG A 169 -23.21 -3.55 -5.95
C ARG A 169 -23.95 -2.25 -5.64
N PRO A 170 -25.20 -2.05 -6.12
CA PRO A 170 -25.91 -0.77 -5.99
C PRO A 170 -26.11 -0.32 -4.55
N GLU A 171 -26.34 -1.26 -3.63
CA GLU A 171 -26.51 -1.00 -2.21
C GLU A 171 -25.28 -0.38 -1.57
N VAL A 172 -24.09 -0.92 -1.87
CA VAL A 172 -22.81 -0.40 -1.38
C VAL A 172 -22.55 0.98 -1.97
N ALA A 173 -22.69 1.10 -3.29
CA ALA A 173 -22.51 2.37 -4.01
C ALA A 173 -23.43 3.48 -3.46
N ASN A 174 -24.69 3.17 -3.17
CA ASN A 174 -25.65 4.12 -2.61
C ASN A 174 -25.27 4.53 -1.19
N ARG A 175 -24.87 3.60 -0.34
CA ARG A 175 -24.44 3.88 1.03
C ARG A 175 -23.25 4.85 1.04
N TRP A 176 -22.22 4.60 0.26
CA TRP A 176 -21.05 5.46 0.17
C TRP A 176 -21.36 6.81 -0.47
N ARG A 177 -22.26 6.87 -1.46
CA ARG A 177 -22.72 8.12 -2.08
C ARG A 177 -23.44 9.02 -1.08
N GLN A 178 -24.29 8.47 -0.22
CA GLN A 178 -25.04 9.23 0.79
C GLN A 178 -24.19 9.72 1.95
N ARG A 179 -22.98 9.15 2.13
CA ARG A 179 -22.09 9.50 3.25
C ARG A 179 -21.49 10.90 3.13
N TYR A 180 -21.30 11.40 1.92
CA TYR A 180 -20.67 12.70 1.64
C TYR A 180 -21.55 13.57 0.75
N SER A 181 -21.97 14.72 1.27
CA SER A 181 -22.75 15.69 0.49
C SER A 181 -21.88 16.58 -0.40
N TYR A 182 -20.62 16.77 -0.03
CA TYR A 182 -19.64 17.59 -0.74
C TYR A 182 -18.36 16.78 -0.97
N ILE A 183 -17.91 16.72 -2.21
CA ILE A 183 -16.70 16.00 -2.61
C ILE A 183 -15.80 16.96 -3.38
N ALA A 184 -14.59 17.19 -2.91
CA ALA A 184 -13.59 17.95 -3.61
C ALA A 184 -12.41 17.07 -4.01
N VAL A 185 -12.02 17.14 -5.28
CA VAL A 185 -10.88 16.41 -5.84
C VAL A 185 -9.86 17.42 -6.33
N ASP A 186 -8.65 17.34 -5.80
CA ASP A 186 -7.50 18.14 -6.24
C ASP A 186 -6.62 17.32 -7.18
N GLU A 187 -5.82 17.98 -8.02
CA GLU A 187 -4.93 17.35 -9.00
C GLU A 187 -5.65 16.39 -9.97
N MET A 188 -6.89 16.74 -10.35
CA MET A 188 -7.74 15.90 -11.21
C MET A 188 -7.07 15.47 -12.53
N GLN A 189 -6.09 16.24 -13.03
CA GLN A 189 -5.35 15.92 -14.24
C GLN A 189 -4.48 14.66 -14.13
N ASP A 190 -4.22 14.16 -12.92
CA ASP A 190 -3.44 12.94 -12.70
C ASP A 190 -4.30 11.69 -12.52
N THR A 191 -5.62 11.85 -12.55
CA THR A 191 -6.58 10.77 -12.34
C THR A 191 -6.54 9.78 -13.52
N SER A 192 -6.51 8.49 -13.23
CA SER A 192 -6.71 7.42 -14.20
C SER A 192 -8.20 7.24 -14.53
N GLU A 193 -8.50 6.51 -15.62
CA GLU A 193 -9.88 6.23 -15.99
C GLU A 193 -10.62 5.41 -14.92
N LEU A 194 -9.93 4.44 -14.31
CA LEU A 194 -10.52 3.61 -13.25
C LEU A 194 -10.79 4.41 -11.97
N GLU A 195 -9.88 5.30 -11.58
CA GLU A 195 -10.10 6.22 -10.46
C GLU A 195 -11.29 7.13 -10.71
N TYR A 196 -11.43 7.63 -11.95
CA TYR A 196 -12.61 8.40 -12.35
C TYR A 196 -13.91 7.59 -12.17
N GLU A 197 -13.95 6.32 -12.60
CA GLU A 197 -15.16 5.48 -12.45
C GLU A 197 -15.54 5.28 -10.98
N VAL A 198 -14.56 5.01 -10.12
CA VAL A 198 -14.79 4.89 -8.68
C VAL A 198 -15.36 6.18 -8.11
N MET A 199 -14.75 7.33 -8.44
CA MET A 199 -15.23 8.63 -7.98
C MET A 199 -16.60 8.98 -8.56
N ASN A 200 -16.82 8.71 -9.86
CA ASN A 200 -18.07 8.97 -10.55
C ASN A 200 -19.25 8.24 -9.91
N THR A 201 -19.02 7.04 -9.40
CA THR A 201 -20.03 6.29 -8.64
C THR A 201 -20.52 7.09 -7.42
N MET A 202 -19.66 7.86 -6.77
CA MET A 202 -19.97 8.65 -5.58
C MET A 202 -20.52 10.05 -5.90
N TRP A 203 -20.28 10.56 -7.10
CA TRP A 203 -20.61 11.95 -7.45
C TRP A 203 -22.09 12.19 -7.70
N LYS A 204 -22.81 11.18 -8.19
CA LYS A 204 -24.23 11.33 -8.57
C LYS A 204 -25.10 11.84 -7.41
N GLY A 205 -25.63 13.07 -7.55
CA GLY A 205 -26.48 13.69 -6.54
C GLY A 205 -25.74 14.48 -5.45
N ASN A 206 -24.40 14.53 -5.48
CA ASN A 206 -23.56 15.29 -4.54
C ASN A 206 -23.04 16.59 -5.15
N HIS A 207 -22.60 17.50 -4.29
CA HIS A 207 -21.88 18.71 -4.71
C HIS A 207 -20.42 18.37 -5.00
N ILE A 208 -19.96 18.62 -6.22
CA ILE A 208 -18.65 18.21 -6.68
C ILE A 208 -17.82 19.44 -7.03
N LEU A 209 -16.57 19.46 -6.55
CA LEU A 209 -15.55 20.42 -6.95
C LEU A 209 -14.32 19.67 -7.45
N LEU A 210 -14.00 19.84 -8.74
CA LEU A 210 -12.77 19.31 -9.31
C LEU A 210 -11.77 20.44 -9.53
N CYS A 211 -10.53 20.28 -9.06
CA CYS A 211 -9.43 21.20 -9.29
C CYS A 211 -8.33 20.51 -10.06
N GLY A 212 -7.69 21.22 -11.00
CA GLY A 212 -6.57 20.66 -11.74
C GLY A 212 -5.93 21.65 -12.69
N ASP A 213 -4.73 21.32 -13.16
CA ASP A 213 -3.99 22.07 -14.15
C ASP A 213 -3.52 21.14 -15.28
N TYR A 214 -4.10 21.28 -16.46
CA TYR A 214 -3.75 20.52 -17.65
C TYR A 214 -2.25 20.51 -17.94
N PHE A 215 -1.59 21.67 -17.78
CA PHE A 215 -0.16 21.80 -18.06
C PHE A 215 0.76 21.17 -17.02
N GLN A 216 0.20 20.66 -15.93
CA GLN A 216 0.92 19.89 -14.91
C GLN A 216 0.64 18.38 -14.99
N THR A 217 0.05 17.87 -16.07
CA THR A 217 -0.10 16.44 -16.36
C THR A 217 1.25 15.84 -16.74
N ILE A 218 1.86 15.07 -15.86
CA ILE A 218 3.16 14.43 -16.06
C ILE A 218 3.16 12.93 -15.69
N TYR A 219 1.96 12.33 -15.58
CA TYR A 219 1.75 10.91 -15.26
C TYR A 219 0.95 10.18 -16.36
N GLU A 220 1.06 10.62 -17.63
CA GLU A 220 0.39 9.95 -18.76
C GLU A 220 0.81 8.49 -18.89
N TRP A 221 2.04 8.17 -18.52
CA TRP A 221 2.54 6.81 -18.48
C TRP A 221 1.82 5.89 -17.47
N ARG A 222 1.09 6.46 -16.49
CA ARG A 222 0.19 5.74 -15.56
C ARG A 222 -1.25 5.65 -16.08
N GLY A 223 -1.51 6.02 -17.34
CA GLY A 223 -2.84 5.96 -17.93
C GLY A 223 -3.72 7.18 -17.63
N SER A 224 -3.18 8.26 -17.07
CA SER A 224 -3.93 9.51 -16.93
C SER A 224 -4.19 10.13 -18.32
N ASN A 225 -5.45 10.47 -18.58
CA ASN A 225 -5.85 11.17 -19.80
C ASN A 225 -6.79 12.33 -19.45
N PRO A 226 -6.23 13.47 -18.99
CA PRO A 226 -7.03 14.56 -18.46
C PRO A 226 -8.00 15.15 -19.49
N ILE A 227 -7.64 15.17 -20.77
CA ILE A 227 -8.50 15.72 -21.82
C ILE A 227 -9.78 14.90 -21.89
N THR A 228 -9.65 13.61 -22.09
CA THR A 228 -10.79 12.69 -22.21
C THR A 228 -11.67 12.71 -20.96
N LEU A 229 -11.06 12.72 -19.77
CA LEU A 229 -11.80 12.71 -18.50
C LEU A 229 -12.50 14.04 -18.21
N ILE A 230 -11.86 15.18 -18.49
CA ILE A 230 -12.48 16.50 -18.35
C ILE A 230 -13.64 16.68 -19.34
N ASP A 231 -13.46 16.27 -20.60
CA ASP A 231 -14.52 16.35 -21.60
C ASP A 231 -15.69 15.38 -21.28
N ARG A 232 -15.39 14.23 -20.69
CA ARG A 232 -16.41 13.32 -20.16
C ARG A 232 -17.17 13.96 -19.02
N TYR A 233 -16.47 14.53 -18.04
CA TYR A 233 -17.09 15.22 -16.90
C TYR A 233 -17.96 16.39 -17.33
N ARG A 234 -17.51 17.19 -18.31
CA ARG A 234 -18.31 18.26 -18.91
C ARG A 234 -19.64 17.76 -19.49
N ARG A 235 -19.58 16.64 -20.21
CA ARG A 235 -20.80 16.04 -20.83
C ARG A 235 -21.74 15.44 -19.80
N GLU A 236 -21.18 14.80 -18.77
CA GLU A 236 -21.99 14.10 -17.75
C GLU A 236 -22.62 15.07 -16.73
N TYR A 237 -21.91 16.14 -16.36
CA TYR A 237 -22.28 17.00 -15.23
C TYR A 237 -22.59 18.45 -15.60
N ASN A 238 -22.25 18.92 -16.79
CA ASN A 238 -22.41 20.31 -17.22
C ASN A 238 -21.94 21.33 -16.15
N PRO A 239 -20.68 21.29 -15.70
CA PRO A 239 -20.20 22.05 -14.56
C PRO A 239 -20.06 23.53 -14.84
N ILE A 240 -20.06 24.34 -13.77
CA ILE A 240 -19.60 25.72 -13.83
C ILE A 240 -18.07 25.71 -13.85
N GLU A 241 -17.47 26.23 -14.91
CA GLU A 241 -16.01 26.28 -15.06
C GLU A 241 -15.46 27.61 -14.56
N LEU A 242 -14.51 27.54 -13.65
CA LEU A 242 -13.77 28.67 -13.12
C LEU A 242 -12.29 28.53 -13.50
N VAL A 243 -11.71 29.59 -14.05
CA VAL A 243 -10.29 29.64 -14.38
C VAL A 243 -9.60 30.58 -13.40
N PHE A 244 -8.59 30.03 -12.68
CA PHE A 244 -7.74 30.85 -11.83
C PHE A 244 -6.66 31.52 -12.68
N ASP A 245 -6.80 32.82 -12.87
CA ASP A 245 -5.91 33.65 -13.69
C ASP A 245 -4.89 34.44 -12.85
N THR A 246 -4.76 34.11 -11.59
CA THR A 246 -3.91 34.87 -10.66
C THR A 246 -2.90 33.95 -9.97
N ASN A 247 -1.60 34.21 -10.18
CA ASN A 247 -0.51 33.48 -9.55
C ASN A 247 -0.04 34.17 -8.26
N TYR A 248 -0.03 33.43 -7.17
CA TYR A 248 0.39 33.90 -5.83
C TYR A 248 1.76 33.37 -5.42
N ARG A 249 2.38 32.47 -6.22
CA ARG A 249 3.60 31.75 -5.84
C ARG A 249 4.86 32.47 -6.24
N SER A 250 4.97 32.82 -7.51
CA SER A 250 6.21 33.26 -8.14
C SER A 250 6.22 34.78 -8.32
N ASN A 251 7.44 35.38 -8.36
CA ASN A 251 7.61 36.76 -8.79
C ASN A 251 7.22 36.96 -10.27
N GLN A 252 7.11 38.23 -10.71
CA GLN A 252 6.60 38.57 -12.03
C GLN A 252 7.47 38.05 -13.17
N MET A 253 8.81 38.10 -13.04
CA MET A 253 9.73 37.67 -14.10
C MET A 253 9.67 36.14 -14.34
N LEU A 254 9.70 35.36 -13.28
CA LEU A 254 9.58 33.90 -13.37
C LEU A 254 8.23 33.48 -13.95
N PHE A 255 7.14 34.09 -13.46
CA PHE A 255 5.81 33.78 -13.97
C PHE A 255 5.65 34.11 -15.45
N LYS A 256 6.05 35.33 -15.87
CA LYS A 256 5.95 35.75 -17.28
C LYS A 256 6.82 34.88 -18.19
N GLY A 257 8.04 34.55 -17.78
CA GLY A 257 8.93 33.66 -18.52
C GLY A 257 8.32 32.27 -18.71
N ALA A 258 7.82 31.65 -17.63
CA ALA A 258 7.16 30.33 -17.69
C ALA A 258 5.86 30.36 -18.54
N PHE A 259 5.06 31.42 -18.39
CA PHE A 259 3.81 31.54 -19.15
C PHE A 259 4.04 31.84 -20.63
N SER A 260 5.06 32.64 -20.96
CA SER A 260 5.45 32.89 -22.37
C SER A 260 5.92 31.61 -23.04
N MET A 261 6.74 30.81 -22.34
CA MET A 261 7.12 29.49 -22.82
C MET A 261 5.89 28.59 -23.03
N LEU A 262 4.94 28.59 -22.11
CA LEU A 262 3.72 27.80 -22.22
C LEU A 262 2.90 28.21 -23.48
N LYS A 263 2.79 29.51 -23.76
CA LYS A 263 2.13 30.05 -24.96
C LYS A 263 2.81 29.57 -26.24
N ASP A 264 4.15 29.51 -26.25
CA ASP A 264 4.90 29.04 -27.40
C ASP A 264 4.74 27.52 -27.61
N MET A 265 4.84 26.74 -26.53
CA MET A 265 4.78 25.29 -26.59
C MET A 265 3.38 24.72 -26.83
N PHE A 266 2.31 25.41 -26.33
CA PHE A 266 0.92 24.98 -26.38
C PHE A 266 -0.04 26.11 -26.83
N PRO A 267 0.18 26.73 -28.00
CA PRO A 267 -0.50 27.97 -28.40
C PRO A 267 -2.03 27.81 -28.51
N GLN A 268 -2.48 26.67 -28.97
CA GLN A 268 -3.91 26.40 -29.12
C GLN A 268 -4.57 26.22 -27.75
N ARG A 269 -3.99 25.36 -26.89
CA ARG A 269 -4.55 25.03 -25.59
C ARG A 269 -4.55 26.22 -24.63
N VAL A 270 -3.52 27.05 -24.66
CA VAL A 270 -3.48 28.29 -23.87
C VAL A 270 -4.60 29.23 -24.28
N ARG A 271 -4.88 29.40 -25.58
CA ARG A 271 -5.99 30.21 -26.05
C ARG A 271 -7.36 29.69 -25.67
N GLU A 272 -7.52 28.36 -25.63
CA GLU A 272 -8.78 27.72 -25.24
C GLU A 272 -9.05 27.95 -23.74
N LEU A 273 -8.01 27.79 -22.88
CA LEU A 273 -8.17 27.84 -21.43
C LEU A 273 -8.16 29.25 -20.85
N TYR A 274 -7.32 30.15 -21.41
CA TYR A 274 -7.16 31.50 -20.86
C TYR A 274 -7.76 32.56 -21.76
N ARG A 275 -8.95 33.06 -21.41
CA ARG A 275 -9.59 34.20 -22.10
C ARG A 275 -8.87 35.53 -21.87
N LYS A 276 -8.20 35.66 -20.72
CA LYS A 276 -7.33 36.76 -20.31
C LYS A 276 -5.99 36.23 -19.88
N GLU A 277 -4.94 37.01 -20.08
CA GLU A 277 -3.60 36.66 -19.66
C GLU A 277 -3.51 36.61 -18.13
N PRO A 278 -3.08 35.49 -17.54
CA PRO A 278 -2.92 35.38 -16.11
C PRO A 278 -1.87 36.37 -15.56
N LYS A 279 -2.05 36.77 -14.31
CA LYS A 279 -1.22 37.78 -13.65
C LYS A 279 -0.55 37.21 -12.41
N ALA A 280 0.67 37.62 -12.12
CA ALA A 280 1.31 37.43 -10.82
C ALA A 280 0.95 38.59 -9.89
N ILE A 281 0.49 38.28 -8.68
CA ILE A 281 0.20 39.33 -7.64
C ILE A 281 1.48 39.87 -6.99
N ALA A 282 2.60 39.12 -7.04
CA ALA A 282 3.84 39.53 -6.42
C ALA A 282 4.19 40.97 -6.81
N THR A 283 4.31 41.85 -5.82
CA THR A 283 4.71 43.24 -5.99
C THR A 283 6.17 43.34 -6.45
N GLN A 284 7.00 42.36 -6.19
CA GLN A 284 8.38 42.28 -6.61
C GLN A 284 8.48 41.84 -8.06
N GLN A 285 9.16 42.66 -8.87
CA GLN A 285 9.46 42.34 -10.25
C GLN A 285 10.26 41.03 -10.35
N GLY A 286 11.19 40.81 -9.42
CA GLY A 286 12.08 39.64 -9.37
C GLY A 286 13.24 39.74 -10.38
N GLU A 287 14.08 38.70 -10.39
CA GLU A 287 15.16 38.57 -11.34
C GLU A 287 14.76 37.62 -12.51
N PRO A 288 15.37 37.84 -13.70
CA PRO A 288 15.20 36.93 -14.82
C PRO A 288 15.68 35.51 -14.50
N ILE A 289 15.23 34.53 -15.27
CA ILE A 289 15.69 33.14 -15.22
C ILE A 289 17.16 33.11 -15.59
N SER A 290 18.01 32.65 -14.69
CA SER A 290 19.44 32.52 -14.94
C SER A 290 19.74 31.24 -15.72
N ILE A 291 20.52 31.34 -16.81
CA ILE A 291 20.98 30.17 -17.57
C ILE A 291 22.50 30.11 -17.51
N TYR A 292 23.05 29.01 -17.00
CA TYR A 292 24.49 28.78 -16.93
C TYR A 292 24.91 27.65 -17.88
N ALA A 293 25.77 27.95 -18.85
CA ALA A 293 26.34 27.00 -19.78
C ALA A 293 27.72 26.53 -19.27
N ALA A 294 27.72 25.43 -18.53
CA ALA A 294 28.93 24.82 -17.99
C ALA A 294 29.83 24.19 -19.07
N ALA A 295 31.13 24.12 -18.84
CA ALA A 295 32.05 23.44 -19.74
C ALA A 295 31.75 21.92 -19.78
N ASP A 296 31.59 21.31 -18.61
CA ASP A 296 31.28 19.90 -18.42
C ASP A 296 30.40 19.68 -17.18
N ALA A 297 30.07 18.43 -16.90
CA ALA A 297 29.20 18.06 -15.76
C ALA A 297 29.85 18.38 -14.38
N GLN A 298 31.17 18.42 -14.31
CA GLN A 298 31.90 18.79 -13.08
C GLN A 298 31.80 20.31 -12.84
N ASP A 299 31.95 21.09 -13.87
CA ASP A 299 31.79 22.54 -13.82
C ASP A 299 30.36 22.95 -13.50
N GLU A 300 29.36 22.25 -14.12
CA GLU A 300 27.93 22.42 -13.79
C GLU A 300 27.68 22.20 -12.30
N ALA A 301 28.13 21.07 -11.76
CA ALA A 301 27.99 20.74 -10.35
C ALA A 301 28.69 21.76 -9.44
N ARG A 302 29.90 22.19 -9.81
CA ARG A 302 30.67 23.21 -9.05
C ARG A 302 29.92 24.53 -8.99
N TYR A 303 29.38 24.97 -10.12
CA TYR A 303 28.62 26.21 -10.19
C TYR A 303 27.38 26.16 -9.29
N ILE A 304 26.58 25.09 -9.38
CA ILE A 304 25.40 24.89 -8.52
C ILE A 304 25.80 24.91 -7.06
N PHE A 305 26.85 24.14 -6.70
CA PHE A 305 27.33 24.03 -5.33
C PHE A 305 27.75 25.39 -4.77
N GLN A 306 28.56 26.17 -5.50
CA GLN A 306 29.02 27.50 -5.10
C GLN A 306 27.86 28.50 -4.99
N SER A 307 26.92 28.46 -5.93
CA SER A 307 25.72 29.30 -5.88
C SER A 307 24.90 29.04 -4.61
N ILE A 308 24.72 27.77 -4.24
CA ILE A 308 24.01 27.41 -3.02
C ILE A 308 24.79 27.84 -1.76
N GLN A 309 26.13 27.71 -1.76
CA GLN A 309 26.93 28.20 -0.63
C GLN A 309 26.75 29.70 -0.39
N GLN A 310 26.61 30.49 -1.44
CA GLN A 310 26.39 31.93 -1.35
C GLN A 310 25.02 32.32 -0.77
N LEU A 311 24.02 31.42 -0.85
CA LEU A 311 22.68 31.62 -0.30
C LEU A 311 22.64 31.42 1.23
N ARG A 312 23.66 30.80 1.80
CA ARG A 312 23.71 30.50 3.23
C ARG A 312 24.01 31.77 4.04
N THR A 313 23.09 32.14 4.91
CA THR A 313 23.24 33.29 5.83
C THR A 313 23.40 32.75 7.25
N GLY A 314 24.64 32.71 7.74
CA GLY A 314 24.95 32.07 9.02
C GLY A 314 24.68 30.57 9.02
N GLU A 315 23.80 30.07 9.90
CA GLU A 315 23.36 28.68 9.98
C GLU A 315 22.11 28.40 9.16
N GLU A 316 21.37 29.41 8.73
CA GLU A 316 20.14 29.29 8.00
C GLU A 316 20.40 29.11 6.50
N MET A 317 19.66 28.14 5.92
CA MET A 317 19.61 27.88 4.50
C MET A 317 18.17 28.14 4.01
N PRO A 318 17.98 29.02 3.01
CA PRO A 318 16.64 29.17 2.43
C PRO A 318 16.19 27.85 1.76
N PRO A 319 14.89 27.65 1.54
CA PRO A 319 14.37 26.51 0.81
C PRO A 319 14.96 26.42 -0.62
N VAL A 320 15.87 25.49 -0.85
CA VAL A 320 16.53 25.22 -2.14
C VAL A 320 16.08 23.84 -2.65
N GLY A 321 15.77 23.75 -3.95
CA GLY A 321 15.52 22.48 -4.63
C GLY A 321 16.39 22.32 -5.87
N ILE A 322 16.99 21.14 -6.05
CA ILE A 322 17.74 20.80 -7.26
C ILE A 322 16.94 19.76 -8.02
N LEU A 323 16.53 20.13 -9.24
CA LEU A 323 15.65 19.33 -10.08
C LEU A 323 16.41 18.73 -11.25
N VAL A 324 16.18 17.45 -11.50
CA VAL A 324 16.73 16.69 -12.62
C VAL A 324 15.63 15.89 -13.31
N ARG A 325 15.88 15.36 -14.51
CA ARG A 325 14.90 14.55 -15.23
C ARG A 325 14.88 13.09 -14.77
N THR A 326 16.00 12.52 -14.37
CA THR A 326 16.13 11.10 -14.02
C THR A 326 16.88 10.90 -12.69
N ASN A 327 16.58 9.80 -11.99
CA ASN A 327 17.30 9.41 -10.77
C ASN A 327 18.81 9.20 -11.04
N LYS A 328 19.18 8.73 -12.23
CA LYS A 328 20.59 8.58 -12.64
C LYS A 328 21.32 9.92 -12.61
N GLN A 329 20.70 10.98 -13.14
CA GLN A 329 21.27 12.33 -13.09
C GLN A 329 21.40 12.83 -11.65
N ALA A 330 20.41 12.56 -10.80
CA ALA A 330 20.46 12.93 -9.38
C ALA A 330 21.66 12.27 -8.66
N ILE A 331 21.87 10.98 -8.88
CA ILE A 331 22.99 10.23 -8.30
C ILE A 331 24.34 10.80 -8.80
N GLN A 332 24.48 11.04 -10.10
CA GLN A 332 25.70 11.59 -10.70
C GLN A 332 26.03 12.98 -10.12
N LEU A 333 25.03 13.85 -10.02
CA LEU A 333 25.18 15.19 -9.45
C LEU A 333 25.56 15.13 -7.96
N SER A 334 24.95 14.23 -7.20
CA SER A 334 25.29 13.99 -5.78
C SER A 334 26.74 13.56 -5.60
N GLU A 335 27.28 12.71 -6.48
CA GLU A 335 28.68 12.29 -6.44
C GLU A 335 29.64 13.48 -6.69
N HIS A 336 29.30 14.38 -7.61
CA HIS A 336 30.08 15.61 -7.80
C HIS A 336 30.03 16.51 -6.57
N PHE A 337 28.89 16.69 -5.93
CA PHE A 337 28.76 17.49 -4.71
C PHE A 337 29.51 16.88 -3.52
N LYS A 338 29.54 15.55 -3.37
CA LYS A 338 30.40 14.89 -2.38
C LYS A 338 31.88 15.24 -2.58
N ARG A 339 32.35 15.34 -3.84
CA ARG A 339 33.71 15.76 -4.15
C ARG A 339 33.97 17.23 -3.77
N CYS A 340 33.01 18.12 -4.06
CA CYS A 340 33.08 19.52 -3.63
C CYS A 340 33.14 19.67 -2.11
N ASN A 341 32.38 18.88 -1.38
CA ASN A 341 32.37 18.88 0.09
C ASN A 341 33.70 18.44 0.71
N ARG A 342 34.42 17.46 0.10
CA ARG A 342 35.66 16.90 0.64
C ARG A 342 36.75 17.96 0.88
N SER A 343 36.76 19.04 0.12
CA SER A 343 37.71 20.15 0.22
C SER A 343 37.35 21.21 1.26
N LEU A 344 36.21 21.04 1.95
CA LEU A 344 35.65 22.05 2.85
C LEU A 344 35.65 21.57 4.31
N PRO A 345 35.89 22.50 5.28
CA PRO A 345 35.62 22.22 6.68
C PRO A 345 34.15 21.79 6.90
N GLU A 346 33.90 20.92 7.90
CA GLU A 346 32.60 20.33 8.16
C GLU A 346 31.46 21.37 8.31
N GLU A 347 31.75 22.48 8.95
CA GLU A 347 30.82 23.59 9.15
C GLU A 347 30.39 24.31 7.84
N LYS A 348 31.21 24.21 6.78
CA LYS A 348 30.94 24.79 5.46
C LYS A 348 30.38 23.78 4.46
N GLN A 349 30.33 22.52 4.82
CA GLN A 349 29.76 21.48 3.96
C GLN A 349 28.26 21.66 3.78
N LEU A 350 27.78 21.40 2.56
CA LEU A 350 26.37 21.36 2.24
C LEU A 350 25.86 19.92 2.38
N LYS A 351 24.72 19.76 3.03
CA LYS A 351 24.06 18.46 3.20
C LYS A 351 23.03 18.27 2.12
N PHE A 352 23.22 17.29 1.26
CA PHE A 352 22.28 16.93 0.19
C PHE A 352 21.53 15.66 0.56
N ILE A 353 20.34 15.50 -0.04
CA ILE A 353 19.53 14.30 0.12
C ILE A 353 18.95 13.89 -1.23
N LEU A 354 19.11 12.62 -1.60
CA LEU A 354 18.50 12.04 -2.77
C LEU A 354 17.05 11.59 -2.49
N ALA A 355 16.22 11.53 -3.52
CA ALA A 355 14.82 11.13 -3.40
C ALA A 355 14.64 9.74 -2.76
N ASP A 356 15.47 8.77 -3.13
CA ASP A 356 15.41 7.43 -2.55
C ASP A 356 15.79 7.42 -1.05
N GLU A 357 16.62 8.37 -0.64
CA GLU A 357 16.93 8.58 0.79
C GLU A 357 15.79 9.26 1.55
N LEU A 358 14.84 9.85 0.83
CA LEU A 358 13.64 10.49 1.38
C LEU A 358 12.48 9.53 1.59
N LYS A 359 12.51 8.40 0.94
CA LYS A 359 11.58 7.29 1.17
C LYS A 359 11.88 6.67 2.54
N PHE A 360 11.58 7.43 3.60
CA PHE A 360 11.92 7.09 4.98
C PHE A 360 11.49 5.68 5.35
N PHE A 361 10.26 5.30 5.01
CA PHE A 361 9.70 3.99 5.34
C PHE A 361 10.29 2.84 4.50
N ARG A 362 10.99 3.14 3.40
CA ARG A 362 11.69 2.15 2.56
C ARG A 362 13.12 1.85 3.03
N ARG A 363 13.62 2.58 4.01
CA ARG A 363 14.97 2.32 4.57
C ARG A 363 15.01 0.97 5.25
N LEU A 364 16.10 0.24 5.04
CA LEU A 364 16.31 -1.12 5.54
C LEU A 364 15.97 -1.24 7.03
N GLU A 365 16.54 -0.34 7.86
CA GLU A 365 16.36 -0.30 9.30
C GLU A 365 14.91 -0.02 9.72
N ILE A 366 14.19 0.77 8.93
CA ILE A 366 12.78 1.06 9.17
C ILE A 366 11.92 -0.13 8.76
N LYS A 367 12.18 -0.75 7.60
CA LYS A 367 11.52 -2.00 7.18
C LYS A 367 11.72 -3.13 8.20
N ASP A 368 12.87 -3.19 8.87
CA ASP A 368 13.11 -4.16 9.95
C ASP A 368 12.17 -3.91 11.14
N VAL A 369 11.92 -2.66 11.51
CA VAL A 369 10.93 -2.32 12.55
C VAL A 369 9.51 -2.60 12.06
N LEU A 370 9.16 -2.19 10.84
CA LEU A 370 7.84 -2.40 10.26
C LEU A 370 7.51 -3.90 10.12
N ALA A 371 8.50 -4.77 9.94
CA ALA A 371 8.27 -6.21 9.92
C ALA A 371 7.69 -6.71 11.25
N PHE A 372 8.15 -6.22 12.39
CA PHE A 372 7.53 -6.54 13.69
C PHE A 372 6.11 -5.98 13.79
N PHE A 373 5.87 -4.77 13.30
CA PHE A 373 4.53 -4.18 13.28
C PHE A 373 3.57 -4.99 12.39
N LYS A 374 4.02 -5.38 11.19
CA LYS A 374 3.24 -6.24 10.28
C LYS A 374 2.90 -7.58 10.93
N CYS A 375 3.85 -8.22 11.64
CA CYS A 375 3.61 -9.47 12.37
C CYS A 375 2.69 -9.31 13.61
N LEU A 376 2.53 -8.11 14.17
CA LEU A 376 1.53 -7.83 15.21
C LEU A 376 0.12 -7.75 14.62
N VAL A 377 -0.03 -7.09 13.48
CA VAL A 377 -1.32 -6.95 12.79
C VAL A 377 -1.73 -8.27 12.13
N ASN A 378 -0.80 -8.92 11.44
CA ASN A 378 -1.00 -10.21 10.77
C ASN A 378 0.04 -11.23 11.23
N PRO A 379 -0.26 -12.08 12.23
CA PRO A 379 0.65 -13.12 12.68
C PRO A 379 1.03 -14.15 11.61
N GLY A 380 0.26 -14.22 10.52
CA GLY A 380 0.52 -15.08 9.35
C GLY A 380 1.44 -14.46 8.31
N ASP A 381 1.94 -13.24 8.50
CA ASP A 381 2.83 -12.57 7.55
C ASP A 381 4.18 -13.30 7.43
N LEU A 382 4.27 -14.08 6.37
CA LEU A 382 5.44 -14.90 6.08
C LEU A 382 6.67 -14.05 5.73
N MET A 383 6.48 -12.98 4.93
CA MET A 383 7.59 -12.12 4.48
C MET A 383 8.25 -11.39 5.65
N SER A 384 7.45 -10.74 6.47
CA SER A 384 7.94 -10.08 7.68
C SER A 384 8.56 -11.07 8.67
N THR A 385 7.97 -12.24 8.83
CA THR A 385 8.53 -13.33 9.66
C THR A 385 9.90 -13.77 9.16
N LYS A 386 10.04 -14.05 7.85
CA LYS A 386 11.33 -14.40 7.26
C LYS A 386 12.37 -13.30 7.47
N ARG A 387 11.99 -12.04 7.27
CA ARG A 387 12.86 -10.90 7.48
C ARG A 387 13.36 -10.83 8.93
N ILE A 388 12.48 -10.96 9.91
CA ILE A 388 12.81 -11.00 11.33
C ILE A 388 13.77 -12.17 11.62
N ILE A 389 13.47 -13.35 11.14
CA ILE A 389 14.26 -14.56 11.38
C ILE A 389 15.65 -14.43 10.78
N ARG A 390 15.78 -14.03 9.52
CA ARG A 390 17.08 -13.84 8.85
C ARG A 390 17.95 -12.80 9.52
N THR A 391 17.35 -11.74 10.05
CA THR A 391 18.09 -10.60 10.62
C THR A 391 18.40 -10.79 12.10
N PHE A 392 17.47 -11.33 12.89
CA PHE A 392 17.55 -11.29 14.37
C PHE A 392 17.66 -12.68 15.02
N VAL A 393 17.36 -13.77 14.29
CA VAL A 393 17.48 -15.13 14.86
C VAL A 393 18.82 -15.77 14.47
N LYS A 394 19.70 -15.97 15.47
CA LYS A 394 21.00 -16.58 15.23
C LYS A 394 20.86 -18.04 14.82
N GLY A 395 21.69 -18.45 13.86
CA GLY A 395 21.79 -19.85 13.44
C GLY A 395 20.78 -20.26 12.37
N VAL A 396 19.98 -19.35 11.82
CA VAL A 396 19.07 -19.61 10.70
C VAL A 396 19.67 -19.02 9.42
N GLY A 397 20.33 -19.84 8.63
CA GLY A 397 20.78 -19.50 7.28
C GLY A 397 19.85 -20.10 6.21
N ASP A 398 20.16 -19.87 4.93
CA ASP A 398 19.30 -20.24 3.80
C ASP A 398 18.88 -21.71 3.79
N LYS A 399 19.80 -22.66 4.09
CA LYS A 399 19.47 -24.08 4.15
C LYS A 399 18.39 -24.42 5.20
N ARG A 400 18.41 -23.74 6.36
CA ARG A 400 17.37 -23.95 7.38
C ARG A 400 16.07 -23.26 7.02
N MET A 401 16.13 -22.12 6.33
CA MET A 401 14.93 -21.50 5.78
C MET A 401 14.27 -22.39 4.74
N GLU A 402 15.03 -22.95 3.79
CA GLU A 402 14.53 -23.91 2.80
C GLU A 402 13.91 -25.16 3.45
N GLU A 403 14.54 -25.69 4.50
CA GLU A 403 13.97 -26.82 5.23
C GLU A 403 12.64 -26.48 5.89
N LEU A 404 12.54 -25.32 6.57
CA LEU A 404 11.31 -24.84 7.22
C LEU A 404 10.17 -24.58 6.22
N GLU A 405 10.51 -24.27 4.98
CA GLU A 405 9.57 -24.04 3.88
C GLU A 405 9.34 -25.29 3.00
N SER A 406 10.02 -26.40 3.31
CA SER A 406 9.92 -27.63 2.52
C SER A 406 8.52 -28.23 2.52
N THR A 407 8.20 -28.95 1.47
CA THR A 407 6.96 -29.72 1.37
C THR A 407 6.77 -30.69 2.54
N ALA A 408 7.87 -31.21 3.09
CA ALA A 408 7.82 -32.11 4.24
C ALA A 408 7.27 -31.42 5.49
N VAL A 409 7.68 -30.17 5.77
CA VAL A 409 7.15 -29.37 6.88
C VAL A 409 5.72 -28.94 6.60
N ARG A 410 5.44 -28.41 5.41
CA ARG A 410 4.09 -27.96 5.01
C ARG A 410 3.03 -29.06 5.12
N LYS A 411 3.33 -30.29 4.73
CA LYS A 411 2.42 -31.43 4.87
C LYS A 411 2.00 -31.72 6.31
N THR A 412 2.75 -31.26 7.30
CA THR A 412 2.38 -31.38 8.72
C THR A 412 1.45 -30.27 9.22
N GLY A 413 1.08 -29.32 8.36
CA GLY A 413 0.31 -28.14 8.73
C GLY A 413 1.11 -27.05 9.47
N LEU A 414 2.44 -27.22 9.62
CA LEU A 414 3.31 -26.21 10.18
C LEU A 414 3.64 -25.13 9.15
N ARG A 415 3.73 -23.90 9.65
CA ARG A 415 4.28 -22.74 8.96
C ARG A 415 5.43 -22.16 9.76
N ILE A 416 6.35 -21.49 9.10
CA ILE A 416 7.46 -20.80 9.77
C ILE A 416 6.96 -19.75 10.78
N THR A 417 5.81 -19.14 10.52
CA THR A 417 5.14 -18.17 11.38
C THR A 417 4.72 -18.75 12.74
N ASP A 418 4.50 -20.06 12.83
CA ASP A 418 4.13 -20.73 14.08
C ASP A 418 5.24 -20.66 15.11
N PHE A 419 6.51 -20.65 14.67
CA PHE A 419 7.67 -20.54 15.53
C PHE A 419 7.87 -19.15 16.15
N MET A 420 7.01 -18.18 15.80
CA MET A 420 6.99 -16.85 16.40
C MET A 420 6.09 -16.77 17.65
N SER A 421 5.68 -17.90 18.22
CA SER A 421 4.95 -17.98 19.48
C SER A 421 5.42 -19.18 20.32
N THR A 422 5.53 -18.99 21.62
CA THR A 422 5.91 -20.08 22.56
C THR A 422 4.85 -21.16 22.64
N LYS A 423 3.63 -20.90 22.23
CA LYS A 423 2.52 -21.88 22.24
C LYS A 423 2.89 -23.14 21.48
N ILE A 424 3.61 -23.02 20.35
CA ILE A 424 4.05 -24.17 19.54
C ILE A 424 4.97 -25.14 20.29
N PHE A 425 5.72 -24.64 21.29
CA PHE A 425 6.70 -25.43 22.07
C PHE A 425 6.12 -26.01 23.35
N THR A 426 4.97 -25.53 23.80
CA THR A 426 4.36 -25.95 25.08
C THR A 426 3.47 -27.17 24.91
N ARG A 427 2.83 -27.30 23.75
CA ARG A 427 1.91 -28.40 23.41
C ARG A 427 1.81 -28.59 21.91
N GLU A 428 1.31 -29.73 21.49
CA GLU A 428 0.95 -30.00 20.10
C GLU A 428 -0.17 -29.06 19.67
N PRO A 429 -0.09 -28.39 18.52
CA PRO A 429 -1.04 -27.35 18.10
C PRO A 429 -2.52 -27.76 18.12
N TYR A 430 -2.80 -29.00 17.77
CA TYR A 430 -4.15 -29.53 17.65
C TYR A 430 -4.54 -30.48 18.78
N GLU A 431 -3.71 -30.60 19.84
CA GLU A 431 -3.97 -31.50 20.97
C GLU A 431 -5.31 -31.23 21.67
N GLN A 432 -5.64 -29.94 21.84
CA GLN A 432 -6.92 -29.60 22.45
C GLN A 432 -8.10 -29.96 21.55
N LEU A 433 -7.96 -29.77 20.25
CA LEU A 433 -8.99 -30.13 19.28
C LEU A 433 -9.25 -31.64 19.28
N GLU A 434 -8.18 -32.46 19.32
CA GLU A 434 -8.27 -33.91 19.46
C GLU A 434 -8.99 -34.30 20.78
N LYS A 435 -8.60 -33.70 21.88
CA LYS A 435 -9.22 -33.96 23.19
C LYS A 435 -10.70 -33.56 23.20
N GLY A 436 -11.03 -32.39 22.63
CA GLY A 436 -12.39 -31.89 22.55
C GLY A 436 -13.29 -32.78 21.68
N LEU A 437 -12.76 -33.31 20.59
CA LEU A 437 -13.50 -34.22 19.74
C LEU A 437 -13.86 -35.53 20.49
N ILE A 438 -12.88 -36.11 21.18
CA ILE A 438 -13.10 -37.35 22.03
C ILE A 438 -14.07 -37.05 23.17
N ALA A 439 -13.95 -35.90 23.80
CA ALA A 439 -14.83 -35.48 24.90
C ALA A 439 -16.23 -35.05 24.44
N LYS A 440 -16.46 -34.94 23.12
CA LYS A 440 -17.69 -34.40 22.48
C LYS A 440 -17.98 -32.96 22.95
N ASP A 441 -16.94 -32.17 23.12
CA ASP A 441 -16.98 -30.83 23.66
C ASP A 441 -16.54 -29.74 22.66
N ILE A 442 -16.78 -29.98 21.40
CA ILE A 442 -16.57 -29.02 20.33
C ILE A 442 -17.89 -28.37 19.95
N VAL A 443 -17.93 -27.05 20.07
CA VAL A 443 -19.04 -26.21 19.63
C VAL A 443 -18.65 -25.55 18.28
N VAL A 444 -19.35 -25.93 17.22
CA VAL A 444 -19.26 -25.25 15.92
C VAL A 444 -20.24 -24.12 15.91
N PHE A 445 -19.80 -22.91 15.55
CA PHE A 445 -20.50 -21.66 15.78
C PHE A 445 -20.41 -20.73 14.56
N ASP A 446 -21.52 -20.07 14.28
CA ASP A 446 -21.66 -19.05 13.23
C ASP A 446 -22.73 -18.02 13.60
N VAL A 447 -22.63 -16.78 13.09
CA VAL A 447 -23.60 -15.71 13.33
C VAL A 447 -24.01 -14.99 12.04
N GLU A 448 -25.30 -14.64 11.95
CA GLU A 448 -25.78 -13.67 10.97
C GLU A 448 -25.94 -12.28 11.62
N THR A 449 -25.70 -11.22 10.83
CA THR A 449 -25.55 -9.86 11.35
C THR A 449 -26.21 -8.81 10.45
N THR A 450 -26.53 -7.63 11.00
CA THR A 450 -27.09 -6.50 10.23
C THR A 450 -26.09 -5.90 9.22
N GLY A 451 -24.83 -6.29 9.29
CA GLY A 451 -23.75 -5.83 8.39
C GLY A 451 -22.41 -6.34 8.86
N VAL A 452 -21.35 -5.70 8.37
CA VAL A 452 -19.98 -6.20 8.49
C VAL A 452 -19.09 -5.43 9.47
N ASN A 453 -19.60 -4.33 10.01
CA ASN A 453 -18.85 -3.51 10.96
C ASN A 453 -19.04 -4.05 12.38
N ILE A 454 -18.06 -4.77 12.88
CA ILE A 454 -18.07 -5.35 14.24
C ILE A 454 -18.45 -4.31 15.31
N MET A 455 -18.07 -3.05 15.13
CA MET A 455 -18.31 -1.99 16.13
C MET A 455 -19.75 -1.45 16.08
N GLU A 456 -20.41 -1.45 14.94
CA GLU A 456 -21.70 -0.80 14.72
C GLU A 456 -22.83 -1.80 14.54
N ASP A 457 -22.57 -2.90 13.86
CA ASP A 457 -23.56 -3.90 13.51
C ASP A 457 -24.00 -4.78 14.69
N ARG A 458 -25.11 -5.49 14.46
CA ARG A 458 -25.79 -6.31 15.48
C ARG A 458 -25.92 -7.74 15.00
N ILE A 459 -25.87 -8.68 15.93
CA ILE A 459 -26.21 -10.07 15.64
C ILE A 459 -27.73 -10.20 15.49
N VAL A 460 -28.18 -10.87 14.43
CA VAL A 460 -29.60 -11.17 14.14
C VAL A 460 -29.92 -12.66 14.33
N GLN A 461 -28.95 -13.56 14.11
CA GLN A 461 -29.06 -14.98 14.39
C GLN A 461 -27.75 -15.50 15.00
N MET A 462 -27.88 -16.39 15.95
CA MET A 462 -26.77 -17.18 16.50
C MET A 462 -27.08 -18.65 16.31
N ALA A 463 -26.21 -19.35 15.59
CA ALA A 463 -26.32 -20.77 15.36
C ALA A 463 -25.08 -21.48 15.92
N ALA A 464 -25.27 -22.56 16.65
CA ALA A 464 -24.20 -23.41 17.13
C ALA A 464 -24.66 -24.85 17.29
N ILE A 465 -23.75 -25.78 17.03
CA ILE A 465 -23.98 -27.22 17.32
C ILE A 465 -22.80 -27.76 18.12
N ARG A 466 -23.11 -28.74 18.95
CA ARG A 466 -22.10 -29.58 19.58
C ARG A 466 -21.95 -30.84 18.74
N ILE A 467 -20.75 -31.29 18.47
CA ILE A 467 -20.49 -32.41 17.58
C ILE A 467 -19.84 -33.61 18.28
N ASP A 468 -20.07 -34.80 17.72
CA ASP A 468 -19.39 -36.05 18.09
C ASP A 468 -18.11 -36.26 17.26
N GLU A 469 -17.46 -37.43 17.43
CA GLU A 469 -16.23 -37.84 16.74
C GLU A 469 -16.40 -38.05 15.23
N GLU A 470 -17.62 -38.20 14.75
CA GLU A 470 -18.03 -38.33 13.34
C GLU A 470 -18.47 -36.96 12.76
N GLY A 471 -18.55 -35.91 13.57
CA GLY A 471 -19.04 -34.60 13.19
C GLY A 471 -20.57 -34.53 13.11
N ASN A 472 -21.29 -35.46 13.75
CA ASN A 472 -22.73 -35.39 13.84
C ASN A 472 -23.17 -34.49 14.98
N GLN A 473 -24.26 -33.79 14.78
CA GLN A 473 -24.86 -32.94 15.79
C GLN A 473 -25.37 -33.77 16.97
N ILE A 474 -24.91 -33.45 18.18
CA ILE A 474 -25.39 -34.05 19.43
C ILE A 474 -26.18 -33.09 20.30
N ASP A 475 -25.97 -31.78 20.11
CA ASP A 475 -26.73 -30.71 20.76
C ASP A 475 -26.81 -29.49 19.83
N LYS A 476 -27.79 -28.61 20.03
CA LYS A 476 -28.11 -27.50 19.13
C LYS A 476 -28.49 -26.25 19.91
N PHE A 477 -27.90 -25.14 19.49
CA PHE A 477 -28.32 -23.80 19.88
C PHE A 477 -28.65 -23.01 18.62
N GLU A 478 -29.87 -22.50 18.52
CA GLU A 478 -30.29 -21.61 17.43
C GLU A 478 -31.27 -20.58 18.01
N ARG A 479 -30.91 -19.30 17.90
CA ARG A 479 -31.74 -18.21 18.40
C ARG A 479 -31.62 -17.00 17.49
N PHE A 480 -32.77 -16.36 17.29
CA PHE A 480 -32.86 -15.06 16.62
C PHE A 480 -32.82 -13.94 17.65
N ILE A 481 -32.25 -12.83 17.28
CA ILE A 481 -32.18 -11.61 18.09
C ILE A 481 -32.89 -10.51 17.33
N ASN A 482 -33.72 -9.75 18.02
CA ASN A 482 -34.22 -8.50 17.48
C ASN A 482 -33.11 -7.43 17.65
N PRO A 483 -32.48 -6.95 16.57
CA PRO A 483 -31.33 -6.06 16.67
C PRO A 483 -31.70 -4.66 17.12
N GLY A 484 -33.01 -4.28 17.10
CA GLY A 484 -33.48 -2.94 17.43
C GLY A 484 -33.08 -1.85 16.43
N VAL A 485 -32.44 -2.25 15.33
CA VAL A 485 -32.05 -1.42 14.18
C VAL A 485 -32.48 -2.12 12.90
N PRO A 486 -32.69 -1.39 11.79
CA PRO A 486 -33.02 -2.01 10.52
C PRO A 486 -31.92 -2.93 10.04
N VAL A 487 -32.29 -4.09 9.48
CA VAL A 487 -31.33 -5.04 8.89
C VAL A 487 -30.78 -4.53 7.55
N GLY A 488 -31.50 -3.65 6.88
CA GLY A 488 -31.06 -3.06 5.62
C GLY A 488 -30.73 -4.11 4.56
N ASP A 489 -29.60 -3.91 3.88
CA ASP A 489 -29.15 -4.78 2.78
C ASP A 489 -28.71 -6.18 3.22
N SER A 490 -28.49 -6.40 4.52
CA SER A 490 -28.13 -7.73 5.03
C SER A 490 -29.26 -8.75 4.88
N GLU A 491 -30.51 -8.27 4.74
CA GLU A 491 -31.65 -9.14 4.41
C GLU A 491 -31.41 -9.94 3.11
N LEU A 492 -30.72 -9.33 2.13
CA LEU A 492 -30.39 -9.99 0.86
C LEU A 492 -29.36 -11.13 1.04
N VAL A 493 -28.62 -11.13 2.14
CA VAL A 493 -27.60 -12.15 2.44
C VAL A 493 -28.20 -13.30 3.23
N HIS A 494 -28.80 -13.01 4.38
CA HIS A 494 -29.31 -14.03 5.30
C HIS A 494 -30.83 -14.30 5.18
N GLY A 495 -31.57 -13.46 4.42
CA GLY A 495 -32.99 -13.65 4.14
C GLY A 495 -33.96 -13.25 5.28
N PHE A 496 -33.47 -12.63 6.37
CA PHE A 496 -34.33 -12.26 7.51
C PHE A 496 -34.75 -10.80 7.42
N SER A 497 -36.06 -10.56 7.24
CA SER A 497 -36.60 -9.19 7.24
C SER A 497 -36.78 -8.65 8.67
N ASP A 498 -36.83 -7.30 8.77
CA ASP A 498 -37.17 -6.62 10.05
C ASP A 498 -38.45 -7.16 10.67
N ALA A 499 -39.50 -7.39 9.86
CA ALA A 499 -40.77 -7.95 10.32
C ALA A 499 -40.63 -9.39 10.86
N HIS A 500 -39.76 -10.20 10.26
CA HIS A 500 -39.43 -11.53 10.75
C HIS A 500 -38.75 -11.46 12.11
N LEU A 501 -37.70 -10.66 12.22
CA LEU A 501 -36.89 -10.53 13.45
C LEU A 501 -37.68 -9.87 14.61
N GLN A 502 -38.60 -8.97 14.31
CA GLN A 502 -39.52 -8.44 15.32
C GLN A 502 -40.46 -9.51 15.87
N LYS A 503 -40.85 -10.52 15.08
CA LYS A 503 -41.73 -11.59 15.49
C LYS A 503 -41.06 -12.72 16.26
N VAL A 504 -39.87 -13.15 15.81
CA VAL A 504 -39.16 -14.33 16.34
C VAL A 504 -37.95 -13.98 17.17
N GLY A 505 -37.41 -12.77 17.03
CA GLY A 505 -36.20 -12.35 17.73
C GLY A 505 -36.40 -12.12 19.21
N GLY A 506 -35.55 -12.74 20.01
CA GLY A 506 -35.49 -12.55 21.45
C GLY A 506 -34.71 -11.29 21.84
N ASP A 507 -34.73 -11.00 23.15
CA ASP A 507 -33.89 -9.98 23.76
C ASP A 507 -32.42 -10.40 23.65
N ALA A 508 -31.57 -9.48 23.16
CA ALA A 508 -30.14 -9.74 22.87
C ALA A 508 -29.42 -10.26 24.15
N ARG A 509 -29.60 -9.62 25.28
CA ARG A 509 -28.95 -10.01 26.53
C ARG A 509 -29.31 -11.46 26.93
N THR A 510 -30.58 -11.81 26.83
CA THR A 510 -31.06 -13.16 27.15
C THR A 510 -30.47 -14.22 26.24
N VAL A 511 -30.37 -13.93 24.94
CA VAL A 511 -29.81 -14.86 23.95
C VAL A 511 -28.29 -15.01 24.17
N LEU A 512 -27.57 -13.92 24.40
CA LEU A 512 -26.14 -13.94 24.66
C LEU A 512 -25.80 -14.69 25.96
N GLU A 513 -26.58 -14.54 27.04
CA GLU A 513 -26.39 -15.30 28.27
C GLU A 513 -26.63 -16.80 28.04
N ALA A 514 -27.66 -17.16 27.28
CA ALA A 514 -27.92 -18.54 26.92
C ALA A 514 -26.81 -19.16 26.07
N PHE A 515 -26.29 -18.41 25.09
CA PHE A 515 -25.15 -18.85 24.30
C PHE A 515 -23.89 -19.01 25.15
N ARG A 516 -23.63 -18.05 26.05
CA ARG A 516 -22.51 -18.16 27.00
C ARG A 516 -22.56 -19.47 27.77
N GLN A 517 -23.77 -19.87 28.27
CA GLN A 517 -23.93 -21.13 28.99
C GLN A 517 -23.72 -22.35 28.09
N PHE A 518 -24.15 -22.29 26.83
CA PHE A 518 -23.98 -23.37 25.86
C PHE A 518 -22.50 -23.60 25.50
N ALA A 519 -21.72 -22.53 25.36
CA ALA A 519 -20.32 -22.57 24.89
C ALA A 519 -19.30 -22.56 26.05
N ASP A 520 -19.70 -22.28 27.32
CA ASP A 520 -18.75 -22.14 28.44
C ASP A 520 -18.01 -23.47 28.71
N GLY A 521 -16.69 -23.38 28.78
CA GLY A 521 -15.81 -24.54 28.97
C GLY A 521 -15.57 -25.37 27.73
N SER A 522 -16.17 -25.10 26.59
CA SER A 522 -16.04 -25.84 25.34
C SER A 522 -14.91 -25.31 24.46
N MET A 523 -14.58 -26.05 23.39
CA MET A 523 -13.77 -25.54 22.28
C MET A 523 -14.71 -25.00 21.21
N VAL A 524 -14.39 -23.81 20.70
CA VAL A 524 -15.17 -23.17 19.65
C VAL A 524 -14.47 -23.34 18.31
N VAL A 525 -15.23 -23.72 17.29
CA VAL A 525 -14.79 -23.87 15.93
C VAL A 525 -15.73 -23.11 14.99
N GLY A 526 -15.19 -22.46 13.99
CA GLY A 526 -15.96 -21.84 12.92
C GLY A 526 -15.19 -21.84 11.60
N HIS A 527 -15.79 -21.28 10.59
CA HIS A 527 -15.13 -21.01 9.30
C HIS A 527 -14.95 -19.51 9.13
N ASN A 528 -13.74 -18.98 9.28
CA ASN A 528 -13.43 -17.56 9.49
C ASN A 528 -13.93 -17.03 10.84
N VAL A 529 -13.81 -17.84 11.86
CA VAL A 529 -14.37 -17.66 13.21
C VAL A 529 -13.95 -16.36 13.93
N GLN A 530 -12.89 -15.69 13.45
CA GLN A 530 -12.43 -14.42 14.06
C GLN A 530 -13.47 -13.31 13.95
N TYR A 531 -14.22 -13.27 12.85
CA TYR A 531 -15.32 -12.32 12.68
C TYR A 531 -16.42 -12.59 13.72
N ASP A 532 -16.89 -13.84 13.81
CA ASP A 532 -17.99 -14.25 14.69
C ASP A 532 -17.65 -13.98 16.14
N MET A 533 -16.43 -14.30 16.54
CA MET A 533 -15.94 -14.01 17.88
C MET A 533 -15.80 -12.52 18.17
N GLY A 534 -15.38 -11.75 17.16
CA GLY A 534 -15.23 -10.29 17.30
C GLY A 534 -16.56 -9.57 17.50
N ILE A 535 -17.59 -9.93 16.71
CA ILE A 535 -18.92 -9.33 16.87
C ILE A 535 -19.61 -9.83 18.13
N LEU A 536 -19.40 -11.09 18.51
CA LEU A 536 -19.89 -11.62 19.80
C LEU A 536 -19.31 -10.84 20.98
N GLU A 537 -18.01 -10.51 20.95
CA GLU A 537 -17.37 -9.71 22.00
C GLU A 537 -17.99 -8.32 22.11
N GLN A 538 -18.27 -7.67 20.98
CA GLN A 538 -18.91 -6.36 20.96
C GLN A 538 -20.36 -6.41 21.44
N GLU A 539 -21.13 -7.39 21.03
CA GLU A 539 -22.51 -7.58 21.50
C GLU A 539 -22.53 -7.89 23.00
N CYS A 540 -21.66 -8.75 23.48
CA CYS A 540 -21.52 -9.03 24.93
C CYS A 540 -21.17 -7.76 25.71
N SER A 541 -20.24 -6.95 25.19
CA SER A 541 -19.86 -5.66 25.80
C SER A 541 -21.04 -4.68 25.84
N ARG A 542 -21.80 -4.55 24.75
CA ARG A 542 -22.97 -3.64 24.66
C ARG A 542 -24.07 -4.01 25.66
N HIS A 543 -24.30 -5.29 25.84
CA HIS A 543 -25.39 -5.80 26.67
C HIS A 543 -24.95 -6.15 28.09
N GLY A 544 -23.69 -5.92 28.46
CA GLY A 544 -23.15 -6.22 29.78
C GLY A 544 -23.15 -7.72 30.11
N VAL A 545 -22.93 -8.57 29.11
CA VAL A 545 -22.82 -10.03 29.26
C VAL A 545 -21.32 -10.40 29.17
N ALA A 546 -20.88 -11.32 30.03
CA ALA A 546 -19.51 -11.83 29.95
C ALA A 546 -19.36 -12.77 28.75
N MET A 547 -18.21 -12.73 28.08
CA MET A 547 -17.86 -13.70 27.05
C MET A 547 -17.83 -15.14 27.60
N PRO A 548 -18.17 -16.18 26.83
CA PRO A 548 -17.97 -17.56 27.22
C PRO A 548 -16.47 -17.84 27.44
N ARG A 549 -16.13 -18.59 28.49
CA ARG A 549 -14.77 -19.03 28.78
C ARG A 549 -14.46 -20.26 27.96
N VAL A 550 -13.96 -20.06 26.73
CA VAL A 550 -13.64 -21.19 25.83
C VAL A 550 -12.23 -21.71 26.08
N GLN A 551 -12.01 -23.01 25.93
CA GLN A 551 -10.71 -23.65 26.12
C GLN A 551 -9.76 -23.31 24.97
N ALA A 552 -10.27 -23.27 23.75
CA ALA A 552 -9.54 -22.92 22.52
C ALA A 552 -10.51 -22.49 21.42
N ILE A 553 -9.99 -21.77 20.45
CA ILE A 553 -10.70 -21.39 19.22
C ILE A 553 -9.90 -21.95 18.05
N TYR A 554 -10.57 -22.64 17.13
CA TYR A 554 -9.98 -23.14 15.90
C TYR A 554 -10.76 -22.67 14.68
N ASP A 555 -10.04 -22.42 13.61
CA ASP A 555 -10.58 -21.93 12.35
C ASP A 555 -10.38 -22.97 11.24
N THR A 556 -11.47 -23.51 10.72
CA THR A 556 -11.38 -24.47 9.61
C THR A 556 -10.80 -23.83 8.36
N LEU A 557 -11.01 -22.54 8.12
CA LEU A 557 -10.40 -21.82 7.02
C LEU A 557 -8.86 -21.83 7.14
N ASP A 558 -8.29 -21.56 8.33
CA ASP A 558 -6.83 -21.66 8.53
C ASP A 558 -6.33 -23.10 8.39
N ILE A 559 -7.06 -24.08 8.93
CA ILE A 559 -6.72 -25.51 8.78
C ILE A 559 -6.63 -25.88 7.29
N TYR A 560 -7.64 -25.56 6.50
CA TYR A 560 -7.65 -25.91 5.07
C TYR A 560 -6.60 -25.13 4.26
N ARG A 561 -6.35 -23.89 4.58
CA ARG A 561 -5.24 -23.10 3.99
C ARG A 561 -3.85 -23.65 4.34
N ARG A 562 -3.68 -24.33 5.46
CA ARG A 562 -2.41 -24.97 5.85
C ARG A 562 -2.16 -26.27 5.11
N PHE A 563 -3.16 -27.14 5.05
CA PHE A 563 -3.02 -28.46 4.48
C PHE A 563 -3.26 -28.52 2.97
N TYR A 564 -4.09 -27.65 2.44
CA TYR A 564 -4.49 -27.57 1.03
C TYR A 564 -4.27 -26.17 0.41
N PRO A 565 -3.07 -25.61 0.46
CA PRO A 565 -2.81 -24.22 0.05
C PRO A 565 -3.10 -23.94 -1.43
N ASN A 566 -3.09 -24.97 -2.28
CA ASN A 566 -3.20 -24.85 -3.75
C ASN A 566 -4.65 -24.95 -4.27
N LEU A 567 -5.65 -24.99 -3.41
CA LEU A 567 -7.03 -24.96 -3.85
C LEU A 567 -7.39 -23.61 -4.48
N PRO A 568 -8.28 -23.56 -5.48
CA PRO A 568 -8.71 -22.32 -6.16
C PRO A 568 -9.27 -21.28 -5.18
N ASN A 569 -10.03 -21.74 -4.17
CA ASN A 569 -10.51 -20.93 -3.05
C ASN A 569 -10.75 -21.81 -1.81
N HIS A 570 -11.01 -21.17 -0.69
CA HIS A 570 -11.25 -21.87 0.58
C HIS A 570 -12.60 -21.47 1.20
N LYS A 571 -13.58 -21.08 0.37
CA LYS A 571 -14.95 -20.83 0.82
C LYS A 571 -15.57 -22.11 1.34
N LEU A 572 -16.45 -21.98 2.32
CA LEU A 572 -17.15 -23.12 2.91
C LEU A 572 -17.94 -23.92 1.86
N GLU A 573 -18.66 -23.22 0.98
CA GLU A 573 -19.42 -23.81 -0.12
C GLU A 573 -18.50 -24.64 -1.06
N PHE A 574 -17.35 -24.06 -1.46
CA PHE A 574 -16.39 -24.77 -2.30
C PHE A 574 -15.80 -25.99 -1.59
N LEU A 575 -15.37 -25.82 -0.33
CA LEU A 575 -14.76 -26.93 0.43
C LEU A 575 -15.74 -28.06 0.68
N SER A 576 -16.99 -27.74 1.04
CA SER A 576 -18.03 -28.75 1.30
C SER A 576 -18.43 -29.53 0.03
N GLY A 577 -18.34 -28.90 -1.16
CA GLY A 577 -18.55 -29.58 -2.44
C GLY A 577 -17.31 -30.31 -2.97
N HIS A 578 -16.09 -29.90 -2.55
CA HIS A 578 -14.84 -30.45 -3.02
C HIS A 578 -14.38 -31.70 -2.24
N PHE A 579 -14.59 -31.71 -0.94
CA PHE A 579 -14.20 -32.80 -0.05
C PHE A 579 -15.35 -33.83 0.12
N PRO A 580 -15.06 -35.13 0.33
CA PRO A 580 -16.06 -36.17 0.42
C PRO A 580 -16.73 -36.15 1.83
N ILE A 581 -17.50 -35.13 2.09
CA ILE A 581 -18.36 -34.99 3.29
C ILE A 581 -19.82 -35.13 2.90
N ASP A 582 -20.65 -35.56 3.81
CA ASP A 582 -22.07 -35.88 3.59
C ASP A 582 -23.02 -34.72 3.73
N HIS A 583 -22.49 -33.48 3.77
CA HIS A 583 -23.27 -32.24 3.90
C HIS A 583 -22.65 -31.09 3.11
N GLN A 584 -23.51 -30.25 2.51
CA GLN A 584 -23.09 -29.09 1.75
C GLN A 584 -23.54 -27.78 2.40
N SER A 585 -22.73 -26.73 2.32
CA SER A 585 -23.10 -25.37 2.71
C SER A 585 -24.14 -24.82 1.74
N THR A 586 -25.16 -24.13 2.28
CA THR A 586 -26.29 -23.58 1.48
C THR A 586 -26.51 -22.08 1.76
N HIS A 587 -25.57 -21.38 2.43
CA HIS A 587 -25.74 -20.03 2.97
C HIS A 587 -26.88 -19.93 3.99
N ASN A 588 -27.12 -21.00 4.72
CA ASN A 588 -27.96 -21.03 5.90
C ASN A 588 -27.05 -21.35 7.09
N ALA A 589 -27.05 -20.56 8.13
CA ALA A 589 -26.14 -20.71 9.26
C ALA A 589 -26.13 -22.13 9.83
N MET A 590 -27.27 -22.83 9.85
CA MET A 590 -27.35 -24.22 10.32
C MET A 590 -26.66 -25.21 9.40
N ASP A 591 -26.85 -25.12 8.09
CA ASP A 591 -26.15 -25.97 7.11
C ASP A 591 -24.66 -25.70 7.13
N ASP A 592 -24.29 -24.44 7.30
CA ASP A 592 -22.89 -23.98 7.28
C ASP A 592 -22.12 -24.50 8.50
N ILE A 593 -22.70 -24.49 9.71
CA ILE A 593 -22.06 -25.07 10.88
C ILE A 593 -21.98 -26.60 10.82
N ILE A 594 -22.95 -27.30 10.22
CA ILE A 594 -22.88 -28.75 10.02
C ILE A 594 -21.76 -29.08 9.01
N ALA A 595 -21.71 -28.39 7.87
CA ALA A 595 -20.64 -28.55 6.89
C ALA A 595 -19.25 -28.27 7.50
N THR A 596 -19.13 -27.20 8.31
CA THR A 596 -17.91 -26.84 9.03
C THR A 596 -17.46 -27.96 9.99
N GLY A 597 -18.39 -28.55 10.76
CA GLY A 597 -18.12 -29.67 11.66
C GLY A 597 -17.63 -30.91 10.90
N LYS A 598 -18.27 -31.26 9.79
CA LYS A 598 -17.86 -32.37 8.93
C LYS A 598 -16.48 -32.15 8.29
N LEU A 599 -16.22 -30.96 7.79
CA LEU A 599 -14.90 -30.57 7.28
C LEU A 599 -13.82 -30.64 8.37
N LEU A 600 -14.12 -30.21 9.58
CA LEU A 600 -13.20 -30.33 10.70
C LEU A 600 -12.80 -31.79 10.94
N VAL A 601 -13.78 -32.67 11.05
CA VAL A 601 -13.53 -34.11 11.31
C VAL A 601 -12.78 -34.76 10.15
N TYR A 602 -13.10 -34.41 8.92
CA TYR A 602 -12.32 -34.83 7.74
C TYR A 602 -10.85 -34.42 7.86
N ALA A 603 -10.58 -33.14 8.12
CA ALA A 603 -9.20 -32.64 8.27
C ALA A 603 -8.47 -33.32 9.45
N MET A 604 -9.17 -33.58 10.56
CA MET A 604 -8.61 -34.32 11.69
C MET A 604 -8.15 -35.73 11.29
N LYS A 605 -8.99 -36.47 10.61
CA LYS A 605 -8.71 -37.89 10.21
C LYS A 605 -7.66 -38.01 9.12
N GLU A 606 -7.73 -37.19 8.10
CA GLU A 606 -6.88 -37.29 6.92
C GLU A 606 -5.55 -36.56 7.02
N ASN A 607 -5.47 -35.50 7.79
CA ASN A 607 -4.31 -34.59 7.81
C ASN A 607 -3.67 -34.46 9.19
N ILE A 608 -4.46 -34.05 10.19
CA ILE A 608 -3.94 -33.60 11.49
C ILE A 608 -3.36 -34.75 12.29
N LEU A 609 -4.14 -35.81 12.52
CA LEU A 609 -3.73 -36.97 13.32
C LEU A 609 -2.60 -37.75 12.67
N PRO A 610 -2.65 -38.09 11.36
CA PRO A 610 -1.58 -38.83 10.71
C PRO A 610 -0.22 -38.15 10.75
N THR A 611 -0.18 -36.82 10.76
CA THR A 611 1.06 -36.04 10.75
C THR A 611 1.55 -35.58 12.13
N LYS A 612 0.84 -35.88 13.21
CA LYS A 612 1.11 -35.42 14.59
C LYS A 612 2.55 -35.71 15.06
N ALA A 613 3.02 -36.95 14.90
CA ALA A 613 4.37 -37.33 15.33
C ALA A 613 5.46 -36.58 14.56
N GLN A 614 5.29 -36.44 13.24
CA GLN A 614 6.22 -35.76 12.35
C GLN A 614 6.23 -34.24 12.66
N ARG A 615 5.06 -33.65 12.89
CA ARG A 615 4.92 -32.25 13.31
C ARG A 615 5.71 -31.96 14.58
N MET A 616 5.54 -32.77 15.62
CA MET A 616 6.25 -32.61 16.86
C MET A 616 7.77 -32.83 16.73
N ALA A 617 8.20 -33.71 15.86
CA ALA A 617 9.62 -33.89 15.57
C ALA A 617 10.26 -32.61 15.02
N PHE A 618 9.58 -31.92 14.08
CA PHE A 618 10.03 -30.63 13.54
C PHE A 618 9.99 -29.54 14.62
N VAL A 619 8.94 -29.44 15.41
CA VAL A 619 8.85 -28.46 16.50
C VAL A 619 10.02 -28.60 17.49
N ASN A 620 10.29 -29.82 17.91
CA ASN A 620 11.38 -30.10 18.86
C ASN A 620 12.76 -29.80 18.26
N LYS A 621 12.96 -30.10 16.98
CA LYS A 621 14.23 -29.80 16.28
C LYS A 621 14.58 -28.31 16.31
N TYR A 622 13.58 -27.43 16.22
CA TYR A 622 13.78 -26.00 16.12
C TYR A 622 13.53 -25.24 17.42
N ARG A 623 13.08 -25.88 18.49
CA ARG A 623 12.73 -25.25 19.78
C ARG A 623 13.81 -24.28 20.28
N ASP A 624 15.04 -24.74 20.46
CA ASP A 624 16.11 -23.94 21.06
C ASP A 624 16.51 -22.74 20.18
N ILE A 625 16.31 -22.85 18.89
CA ILE A 625 16.62 -21.77 17.93
C ILE A 625 15.60 -20.62 18.03
N PHE A 626 14.31 -20.96 18.17
CA PHE A 626 13.24 -20.00 18.11
C PHE A 626 12.67 -19.60 19.48
N ALA A 627 13.01 -20.30 20.57
CA ALA A 627 12.40 -20.04 21.89
C ALA A 627 12.50 -18.59 22.35
N ASN A 628 13.65 -17.94 22.14
CA ASN A 628 13.85 -16.55 22.57
C ASN A 628 13.00 -15.56 21.76
N ILE A 629 13.01 -15.66 20.43
CA ILE A 629 12.23 -14.77 19.59
C ILE A 629 10.73 -14.99 19.81
N ALA A 630 10.30 -16.23 19.99
CA ALA A 630 8.91 -16.56 20.29
C ALA A 630 8.43 -15.92 21.61
N ALA A 631 9.22 -16.02 22.68
CA ALA A 631 8.90 -15.40 23.97
C ALA A 631 8.83 -13.87 23.87
N SER A 632 9.76 -13.27 23.13
CA SER A 632 9.76 -11.83 22.89
C SER A 632 8.53 -11.38 22.08
N MET A 633 8.17 -12.15 21.06
CA MET A 633 6.97 -11.85 20.24
C MET A 633 5.67 -12.02 21.05
N ASP A 634 5.55 -13.03 21.90
CA ASP A 634 4.39 -13.19 22.77
C ASP A 634 4.27 -12.04 23.78
N THR A 635 5.40 -11.57 24.33
CA THR A 635 5.43 -10.37 25.19
C THR A 635 5.01 -9.13 24.40
N LEU A 636 5.50 -8.96 23.18
CA LEU A 636 5.12 -7.85 22.32
C LEU A 636 3.62 -7.85 22.00
N ARG A 637 3.05 -9.03 21.72
CA ARG A 637 1.59 -9.20 21.51
C ARG A 637 0.77 -8.88 22.74
N SER A 638 1.25 -9.20 23.92
CA SER A 638 0.53 -8.85 25.17
C SER A 638 0.53 -7.34 25.43
N LYS A 639 1.58 -6.65 25.01
CA LYS A 639 1.74 -5.20 25.23
C LYS A 639 0.96 -4.35 24.23
N TRP A 640 0.82 -4.77 22.99
CA TRP A 640 0.32 -3.91 21.92
C TRP A 640 -1.15 -3.47 22.08
N THR A 641 -1.94 -4.18 22.90
CA THR A 641 -3.33 -3.82 23.20
C THR A 641 -3.47 -2.89 24.41
N THR A 642 -2.43 -2.75 25.23
CA THR A 642 -2.49 -2.02 26.52
C THR A 642 -1.46 -0.90 26.63
N SER A 643 -0.28 -1.07 26.05
CA SER A 643 0.80 -0.09 26.12
C SER A 643 0.60 1.03 25.08
N LYS A 644 1.32 2.13 25.26
CA LYS A 644 1.34 3.24 24.30
C LYS A 644 2.14 2.89 23.04
N PRO A 645 1.86 3.54 21.89
CA PRO A 645 2.59 3.30 20.64
C PRO A 645 4.11 3.41 20.78
N THR A 646 4.61 4.43 21.48
CA THR A 646 6.05 4.62 21.71
C THR A 646 6.67 3.54 22.59
N GLU A 647 5.93 2.92 23.50
CA GLU A 647 6.39 1.82 24.33
C GLU A 647 6.58 0.53 23.50
N ILE A 648 5.67 0.28 22.54
CA ILE A 648 5.80 -0.84 21.59
C ILE A 648 7.08 -0.69 20.77
N LEU A 649 7.31 0.49 20.18
CA LEU A 649 8.54 0.75 19.44
C LEU A 649 9.77 0.62 20.33
N THR A 650 9.73 1.12 21.56
CA THR A 650 10.85 1.01 22.51
C THR A 650 11.19 -0.44 22.82
N TYR A 651 10.18 -1.29 23.02
CA TYR A 651 10.39 -2.73 23.22
C TYR A 651 11.05 -3.38 22.01
N ILE A 652 10.58 -3.09 20.80
CA ILE A 652 11.18 -3.58 19.56
C ILE A 652 12.63 -3.10 19.43
N MET A 653 12.90 -1.84 19.69
CA MET A 653 14.25 -1.27 19.57
C MET A 653 15.25 -1.91 20.53
N LYS A 654 14.85 -2.13 21.78
CA LYS A 654 15.76 -2.57 22.86
C LYS A 654 15.71 -4.09 23.05
N ASP A 655 14.53 -4.62 23.32
CA ASP A 655 14.36 -6.01 23.80
C ASP A 655 14.37 -7.01 22.65
N MET A 656 13.96 -6.60 21.44
CA MET A 656 14.07 -7.42 20.23
C MET A 656 15.43 -7.24 19.52
N GLY A 657 16.33 -6.40 20.03
CA GLY A 657 17.73 -6.32 19.64
C GLY A 657 18.04 -5.50 18.39
N ILE A 658 17.08 -4.68 17.88
CA ILE A 658 17.32 -3.86 16.67
C ILE A 658 18.47 -2.87 16.87
N VAL A 659 18.47 -2.14 18.00
CA VAL A 659 19.53 -1.15 18.29
C VAL A 659 20.88 -1.84 18.43
N GLU A 660 20.95 -2.98 19.13
CA GLU A 660 22.19 -3.75 19.28
C GLU A 660 22.72 -4.24 17.92
N HIS A 661 21.81 -4.72 17.04
CA HIS A 661 22.17 -5.16 15.70
C HIS A 661 22.84 -4.05 14.90
N TYR A 662 22.22 -2.86 14.87
CA TYR A 662 22.77 -1.72 14.11
C TYR A 662 23.98 -1.07 14.80
N GLN A 663 24.08 -1.08 16.12
CA GLN A 663 25.28 -0.63 16.83
C GLN A 663 26.53 -1.49 16.53
N LYS A 664 26.35 -2.81 16.38
CA LYS A 664 27.45 -3.68 15.92
C LYS A 664 27.89 -3.33 14.51
N LYS A 665 26.95 -3.05 13.62
CA LYS A 665 27.26 -2.65 12.25
C LYS A 665 27.94 -1.29 12.14
N VAL A 666 27.75 -0.35 13.08
CA VAL A 666 28.48 0.94 13.12
C VAL A 666 29.98 0.75 13.13
N LYS A 667 30.47 -0.32 13.77
CA LYS A 667 31.91 -0.63 13.83
C LYS A 667 32.46 -1.11 12.48
N GLU A 668 31.61 -1.62 11.61
CA GLU A 668 31.99 -2.22 10.33
C GLU A 668 31.67 -1.30 9.14
N ASP A 669 30.67 -0.42 9.28
CA ASP A 669 30.17 0.44 8.21
C ASP A 669 29.80 1.84 8.77
N PRO A 670 30.38 2.94 8.22
CA PRO A 670 30.06 4.32 8.61
C PRO A 670 28.56 4.69 8.48
N THR A 671 27.81 3.95 7.69
CA THR A 671 26.35 4.18 7.52
C THR A 671 25.52 3.72 8.73
N GLY A 672 26.10 2.95 9.64
CA GLY A 672 25.41 2.41 10.82
C GLY A 672 24.83 3.49 11.74
N GLU A 673 25.56 4.59 11.95
CA GLU A 673 25.06 5.71 12.79
C GLU A 673 23.87 6.42 12.16
N ARG A 674 23.84 6.54 10.82
CA ARG A 674 22.73 7.08 10.07
C ARG A 674 21.47 6.21 10.24
N ARG A 675 21.62 4.88 10.27
CA ARG A 675 20.52 3.94 10.49
C ARG A 675 19.90 4.10 11.88
N LEU A 676 20.74 4.22 12.92
CA LEU A 676 20.26 4.52 14.27
C LEU A 676 19.53 5.86 14.36
N THR A 677 19.96 6.86 13.59
CA THR A 677 19.27 8.15 13.49
C THR A 677 17.89 8.00 12.85
N SER A 678 17.76 7.17 11.81
CA SER A 678 16.43 6.87 11.20
C SER A 678 15.49 6.21 12.21
N ILE A 679 15.97 5.28 13.03
CA ILE A 679 15.15 4.63 14.05
C ILE A 679 14.68 5.64 15.13
N ARG A 680 15.57 6.58 15.55
CA ARG A 680 15.17 7.66 16.46
C ARG A 680 14.12 8.60 15.85
N GLU A 681 14.21 8.83 14.55
CA GLU A 681 13.23 9.62 13.82
C GLU A 681 11.85 8.93 13.78
N LEU A 682 11.81 7.61 13.57
CA LEU A 682 10.56 6.84 13.67
C LEU A 682 9.94 6.97 15.07
N TYR A 683 10.77 6.93 16.12
CA TYR A 683 10.30 7.14 17.48
C TYR A 683 9.67 8.53 17.66
N ARG A 684 10.27 9.57 17.06
CA ARG A 684 9.74 10.94 17.11
C ARG A 684 8.38 11.02 16.41
N ILE A 685 8.25 10.39 15.23
CA ILE A 685 6.98 10.33 14.49
C ILE A 685 5.88 9.68 15.34
N MET A 686 6.18 8.53 15.96
CA MET A 686 5.22 7.86 16.83
C MET A 686 4.86 8.68 18.07
N LYS A 687 5.80 9.46 18.62
CA LYS A 687 5.55 10.35 19.74
C LYS A 687 4.65 11.53 19.37
N GLU A 688 4.82 12.09 18.17
CA GLU A 688 3.94 13.12 17.63
C GLU A 688 2.52 12.58 17.42
N LEU A 689 2.38 11.38 16.83
CA LEU A 689 1.11 10.69 16.67
C LEU A 689 0.40 10.44 18.02
N GLU A 690 1.15 9.99 19.02
CA GLU A 690 0.63 9.78 20.37
C GLU A 690 0.17 11.08 21.04
N ALA A 691 0.81 12.21 20.75
CA ALA A 691 0.40 13.52 21.23
C ALA A 691 -0.87 14.03 20.52
N GLU A 692 -1.03 13.75 19.24
CA GLU A 692 -2.23 14.07 18.47
C GLU A 692 -3.43 13.19 18.88
N HIS A 693 -3.16 11.94 19.26
CA HIS A 693 -4.16 10.94 19.65
C HIS A 693 -3.86 10.34 21.04
N PRO A 694 -4.11 11.09 22.16
CA PRO A 694 -3.70 10.65 23.49
C PRO A 694 -4.36 9.35 23.98
N HIS A 695 -5.48 8.96 23.36
CA HIS A 695 -6.23 7.72 23.66
C HIS A 695 -5.71 6.47 22.95
N TYR A 696 -4.79 6.64 21.96
CA TYR A 696 -4.25 5.51 21.23
C TYR A 696 -3.47 4.57 22.15
N VAL A 697 -3.73 3.28 21.96
CA VAL A 697 -2.87 2.20 22.45
C VAL A 697 -1.94 1.75 21.33
N GLY A 698 -0.99 0.87 21.62
CA GLY A 698 0.00 0.40 20.66
C GLY A 698 -0.62 -0.13 19.37
N ARG A 699 -1.76 -0.82 19.48
CA ARG A 699 -2.53 -1.32 18.36
C ARG A 699 -2.90 -0.22 17.35
N ASP A 700 -3.42 0.89 17.83
CA ASP A 700 -3.93 1.97 16.98
C ASP A 700 -2.76 2.70 16.29
N GLY A 701 -1.73 3.04 17.07
CA GLY A 701 -0.54 3.70 16.53
C GLY A 701 0.26 2.84 15.56
N VAL A 702 0.36 1.54 15.81
CA VAL A 702 1.02 0.60 14.88
C VAL A 702 0.26 0.51 13.56
N LYS A 703 -1.07 0.39 13.59
CA LYS A 703 -1.90 0.36 12.38
C LYS A 703 -1.76 1.65 11.59
N GLU A 704 -1.81 2.81 12.23
CA GLU A 704 -1.67 4.10 11.56
C GLU A 704 -0.27 4.29 10.97
N ILE A 705 0.80 3.87 11.65
CA ILE A 705 2.16 3.91 11.08
C ILE A 705 2.28 3.00 9.86
N LEU A 706 1.68 1.81 9.87
CA LEU A 706 1.68 0.92 8.70
C LEU A 706 0.90 1.54 7.54
N GLU A 707 -0.25 2.17 7.79
CA GLU A 707 -1.01 2.91 6.80
C GLU A 707 -0.20 4.07 6.21
N ILE A 708 0.40 4.91 7.07
CA ILE A 708 1.29 5.99 6.64
C ILE A 708 2.46 5.45 5.81
N SER A 709 3.08 4.36 6.25
CA SER A 709 4.24 3.78 5.56
C SER A 709 3.91 3.25 4.15
N ALA A 710 2.70 2.73 3.98
CA ALA A 710 2.24 2.17 2.72
C ALA A 710 1.66 3.22 1.77
N LEU A 711 0.83 4.13 2.27
CA LEU A 711 0.00 5.01 1.44
C LEU A 711 0.60 6.41 1.22
N HIS A 712 1.55 6.84 2.05
CA HIS A 712 2.20 8.12 1.88
C HIS A 712 3.57 7.93 1.21
N SER A 713 3.66 8.26 -0.07
CA SER A 713 4.94 8.54 -0.70
C SER A 713 5.65 9.62 0.15
N GLY A 714 6.90 9.41 0.52
CA GLY A 714 7.67 10.27 1.45
C GLY A 714 7.75 11.78 1.15
N GLU A 715 6.99 12.26 0.17
CA GLU A 715 6.92 13.64 -0.31
C GLU A 715 6.49 14.67 0.77
N GLY A 716 5.64 14.26 1.72
CA GLY A 716 5.22 15.14 2.82
C GLY A 716 6.28 15.41 3.88
N MET A 717 7.30 14.56 3.98
CA MET A 717 8.37 14.70 4.98
C MET A 717 9.40 15.79 4.65
N PHE A 718 9.45 16.28 3.40
CA PHE A 718 10.33 17.40 3.00
C PHE A 718 10.03 18.73 3.67
N ARG A 719 8.83 18.90 4.19
CA ARG A 719 8.35 20.19 4.71
C ARG A 719 8.55 20.38 6.21
N ARG A 720 9.25 19.49 6.90
CA ARG A 720 9.48 19.67 8.33
C ARG A 720 10.39 20.88 8.56
N LYS A 721 9.88 21.87 9.30
CA LYS A 721 10.68 23.02 9.77
C LYS A 721 11.92 22.50 10.49
N GLY A 722 13.11 22.84 9.96
CA GLY A 722 14.40 22.51 10.59
C GLY A 722 15.27 21.47 9.86
N ASP A 723 14.84 20.89 8.73
CA ASP A 723 15.72 20.06 7.90
C ASP A 723 16.57 20.97 6.99
N SER A 724 17.86 21.03 7.23
CA SER A 724 18.81 21.85 6.46
C SER A 724 19.37 21.14 5.23
N ARG A 725 18.88 19.91 4.91
CA ARG A 725 19.34 19.15 3.74
C ARG A 725 18.69 19.63 2.47
N ILE A 726 19.48 19.70 1.41
CA ILE A 726 19.07 20.19 0.09
C ILE A 726 18.62 18.98 -0.76
N PRO A 727 17.37 18.91 -1.21
CA PRO A 727 16.89 17.81 -2.04
C PRO A 727 17.44 17.87 -3.47
N ILE A 728 17.92 16.73 -3.96
CA ILE A 728 18.21 16.47 -5.37
C ILE A 728 17.18 15.45 -5.84
N ILE A 729 16.20 15.91 -6.60
CA ILE A 729 14.98 15.15 -6.92
C ILE A 729 14.64 15.26 -8.40
N THR A 730 13.89 14.29 -8.91
CA THR A 730 13.35 14.42 -10.27
C THR A 730 12.19 15.43 -10.30
N VAL A 731 11.91 15.97 -11.49
CA VAL A 731 10.77 16.89 -11.68
C VAL A 731 9.46 16.24 -11.26
N HIS A 732 9.28 14.93 -11.50
CA HIS A 732 8.09 14.17 -11.05
C HIS A 732 7.93 14.20 -9.53
N GLN A 733 9.03 13.97 -8.81
CA GLN A 733 9.04 14.01 -7.34
C GLN A 733 8.89 15.42 -6.77
N ALA A 734 9.24 16.44 -7.56
CA ALA A 734 9.09 17.85 -7.19
C ALA A 734 7.65 18.37 -7.36
N LYS A 735 6.77 17.60 -8.04
CA LYS A 735 5.37 17.99 -8.20
C LYS A 735 4.71 18.18 -6.83
N GLY A 736 3.89 19.20 -6.66
CA GLY A 736 3.33 19.58 -5.35
C GLY A 736 4.29 20.29 -4.40
N SER A 737 5.61 20.27 -4.66
CA SER A 737 6.62 21.02 -3.87
C SER A 737 6.90 22.39 -4.45
N GLU A 738 7.45 23.30 -3.62
CA GLU A 738 7.84 24.64 -4.03
C GLU A 738 9.02 25.13 -3.19
N PHE A 739 9.97 25.79 -3.84
CA PHE A 739 11.22 26.25 -3.22
C PHE A 739 11.44 27.75 -3.50
N GLU A 740 12.17 28.44 -2.64
CA GLU A 740 12.56 29.82 -2.90
C GLU A 740 13.57 29.89 -4.05
N TYR A 741 14.52 28.97 -4.07
CA TYR A 741 15.58 28.83 -5.06
C TYR A 741 15.49 27.46 -5.72
N VAL A 742 15.43 27.46 -7.05
CA VAL A 742 15.40 26.22 -7.83
C VAL A 742 16.57 26.18 -8.80
N PHE A 743 17.26 25.05 -8.84
CA PHE A 743 18.26 24.72 -9.85
C PHE A 743 17.72 23.56 -10.70
N ILE A 744 17.55 23.79 -12.01
CA ILE A 744 17.23 22.72 -12.98
C ILE A 744 18.57 22.35 -13.63
N ALA A 745 19.07 21.15 -13.31
CA ALA A 745 20.34 20.67 -13.79
C ALA A 745 20.19 19.72 -15.00
N SER A 746 21.25 19.63 -15.79
CA SER A 746 21.34 18.79 -16.99
C SER A 746 20.28 19.11 -18.05
N ALA A 747 19.97 20.38 -18.23
CA ALA A 747 19.00 20.90 -19.20
C ALA A 747 19.59 20.95 -20.64
N HIS A 748 19.98 19.81 -21.17
CA HIS A 748 20.45 19.62 -22.55
C HIS A 748 19.53 18.65 -23.30
N ASP A 749 19.52 18.70 -24.63
CA ASP A 749 18.80 17.75 -25.48
C ASP A 749 19.29 16.32 -25.23
N GLY A 750 18.35 15.42 -24.90
CA GLY A 750 18.61 14.06 -24.43
C GLY A 750 18.66 13.92 -22.90
N GLY A 751 18.84 15.03 -22.16
CA GLY A 751 18.69 15.09 -20.70
C GLY A 751 17.31 15.58 -20.29
N LEU A 752 16.93 16.76 -20.73
CA LEU A 752 15.60 17.36 -20.57
C LEU A 752 15.32 18.24 -21.83
N PRO A 753 14.56 17.77 -22.84
CA PRO A 753 13.80 16.53 -22.87
C PRO A 753 14.63 15.25 -22.83
N PHE A 754 14.05 14.19 -22.27
CA PHE A 754 14.72 12.90 -22.15
C PHE A 754 14.71 12.16 -23.51
N TYR A 755 15.87 11.65 -23.92
CA TYR A 755 16.06 11.05 -25.24
C TYR A 755 15.05 9.97 -25.61
N PHE A 756 14.82 9.01 -24.70
CA PHE A 756 13.89 7.91 -24.96
C PHE A 756 12.44 8.40 -25.06
N ALA A 757 12.02 9.34 -24.20
CA ALA A 757 10.68 9.92 -24.27
C ALA A 757 10.44 10.63 -25.62
N VAL A 758 11.44 11.34 -26.13
CA VAL A 758 11.35 11.98 -27.47
C VAL A 758 11.26 10.92 -28.57
N LYS A 759 12.07 9.86 -28.48
CA LYS A 759 12.06 8.74 -29.44
C LYS A 759 10.71 8.04 -29.48
N ASP A 760 10.07 7.90 -28.32
CA ASP A 760 8.76 7.24 -28.13
C ASP A 760 7.58 8.19 -28.40
N GLY A 761 7.82 9.36 -28.99
CA GLY A 761 6.78 10.33 -29.36
C GLY A 761 6.16 11.12 -28.19
N LYS A 762 6.72 11.02 -26.97
CA LYS A 762 6.20 11.66 -25.73
C LYS A 762 6.73 13.09 -25.52
N LEU A 763 7.00 13.82 -26.59
CA LEU A 763 7.54 15.18 -26.50
C LEU A 763 6.58 16.15 -25.79
N GLU A 764 5.29 15.96 -25.93
CA GLU A 764 4.27 16.80 -25.26
C GLU A 764 4.33 16.66 -23.73
N GLU A 765 4.52 15.44 -23.22
CA GLU A 765 4.73 15.21 -21.80
C GLU A 765 6.03 15.86 -21.30
N GLU A 766 7.12 15.77 -22.08
CA GLU A 766 8.40 16.42 -21.74
C GLU A 766 8.28 17.95 -21.66
N LYS A 767 7.46 18.57 -22.53
CA LYS A 767 7.14 20.01 -22.46
C LYS A 767 6.45 20.35 -21.13
N ARG A 768 5.49 19.55 -20.70
CA ARG A 768 4.80 19.72 -19.40
C ARG A 768 5.73 19.49 -18.22
N ILE A 769 6.61 18.49 -18.30
CA ILE A 769 7.64 18.24 -17.28
C ILE A 769 8.53 19.47 -17.13
N PHE A 770 8.96 20.07 -18.22
CA PHE A 770 9.78 21.28 -18.17
C PHE A 770 9.01 22.46 -17.56
N TYR A 771 7.74 22.66 -17.95
CA TYR A 771 6.87 23.67 -17.34
C TYR A 771 6.68 23.46 -15.83
N VAL A 772 6.45 22.22 -15.41
CA VAL A 772 6.37 21.89 -13.97
C VAL A 772 7.67 22.29 -13.27
N ALA A 773 8.83 21.97 -13.83
CA ALA A 773 10.13 22.34 -13.24
C ALA A 773 10.27 23.85 -13.05
N LEU A 774 9.93 24.67 -14.06
CA LEU A 774 9.99 26.14 -13.96
C LEU A 774 9.09 26.67 -12.85
N THR A 775 7.89 26.11 -12.70
CA THR A 775 6.88 26.58 -11.75
C THR A 775 7.13 26.17 -10.31
N ARG A 776 8.22 25.45 -10.02
CA ARG A 776 8.59 25.12 -8.61
C ARG A 776 9.29 26.27 -7.90
N ALA A 777 9.79 27.26 -8.62
CA ALA A 777 10.52 28.41 -8.07
C ALA A 777 9.58 29.54 -7.61
N LYS A 778 9.87 30.10 -6.43
CA LYS A 778 9.20 31.30 -5.89
C LYS A 778 9.98 32.57 -6.17
N LYS A 779 11.28 32.57 -5.90
CA LYS A 779 12.14 33.78 -5.94
C LYS A 779 13.17 33.73 -7.04
N HIS A 780 13.92 32.63 -7.16
CA HIS A 780 15.02 32.50 -8.10
C HIS A 780 15.00 31.15 -8.81
N LEU A 781 15.26 31.19 -10.11
CA LEU A 781 15.37 30.01 -10.96
C LEU A 781 16.68 30.06 -11.74
N THR A 782 17.47 29.01 -11.63
CA THR A 782 18.69 28.83 -12.39
C THR A 782 18.61 27.52 -13.18
N ILE A 783 18.81 27.60 -14.49
CA ILE A 783 18.85 26.42 -15.38
C ILE A 783 20.31 26.21 -15.78
N THR A 784 20.80 24.98 -15.65
CA THR A 784 22.18 24.66 -15.99
C THR A 784 22.26 23.51 -16.98
N TYR A 785 23.27 23.53 -17.83
CA TYR A 785 23.62 22.42 -18.72
C TYR A 785 25.11 22.37 -19.00
N ALA A 786 25.65 21.18 -19.21
CA ALA A 786 27.03 20.95 -19.62
C ALA A 786 27.13 20.98 -21.15
N ARG A 787 28.13 21.66 -21.71
CA ARG A 787 28.44 21.71 -23.15
C ARG A 787 29.04 20.40 -23.65
N VAL A 788 29.72 19.66 -22.76
CA VAL A 788 30.40 18.41 -23.13
C VAL A 788 30.00 17.33 -22.10
N ASN A 789 29.67 16.15 -22.60
CA ASN A 789 29.38 15.01 -21.75
C ASN A 789 30.64 14.31 -21.23
N ALA A 790 30.48 13.32 -20.35
CA ALA A 790 31.59 12.55 -19.75
C ALA A 790 32.50 11.85 -20.79
N ASN A 791 31.99 11.61 -22.01
CA ASN A 791 32.74 10.97 -23.13
C ASN A 791 33.37 11.99 -24.07
N GLY A 792 33.31 13.28 -23.75
CA GLY A 792 33.90 14.34 -24.61
C GLY A 792 33.03 14.79 -25.79
N TYR A 793 31.78 14.34 -25.90
CA TYR A 793 30.88 14.74 -26.96
C TYR A 793 30.11 16.01 -26.61
N TRP A 794 29.96 16.92 -27.60
CA TRP A 794 29.19 18.12 -27.47
C TRP A 794 27.70 17.82 -27.25
N GLN A 795 27.12 18.59 -26.30
CA GLN A 795 25.69 18.54 -26.00
C GLN A 795 25.04 19.86 -26.40
N GLN A 796 23.88 19.77 -27.04
CA GLN A 796 23.07 20.94 -27.34
C GLN A 796 22.29 21.35 -26.10
N PRO A 797 22.13 22.66 -25.84
CA PRO A 797 21.20 23.10 -24.78
C PRO A 797 19.80 22.56 -25.06
N SER A 798 19.01 22.41 -24.01
CA SER A 798 17.63 21.98 -24.19
C SER A 798 16.90 22.85 -25.21
N ARG A 799 16.23 22.20 -26.15
CA ARG A 799 15.40 22.88 -27.17
C ARG A 799 14.28 23.71 -26.54
N PHE A 800 13.88 23.38 -25.31
CA PHE A 800 12.85 24.11 -24.58
C PHE A 800 13.29 25.51 -24.12
N LEU A 801 14.60 25.78 -24.05
CA LEU A 801 15.13 27.09 -23.67
C LEU A 801 14.83 28.16 -24.71
N SER A 802 14.71 27.80 -26.00
CA SER A 802 14.35 28.75 -27.05
C SER A 802 12.91 29.25 -26.98
N SER A 803 12.04 28.55 -26.25
CA SER A 803 10.65 28.98 -26.02
C SER A 803 10.50 30.04 -24.93
N ILE A 804 11.56 30.34 -24.17
CA ILE A 804 11.57 31.41 -23.17
C ILE A 804 12.13 32.67 -23.83
N PRO A 805 11.37 33.79 -23.89
CA PRO A 805 11.87 35.02 -24.48
C PRO A 805 13.11 35.57 -23.78
N GLU A 806 14.05 36.13 -24.52
CA GLU A 806 15.33 36.62 -23.99
C GLU A 806 15.17 37.70 -22.92
N GLU A 807 14.11 38.49 -22.95
CA GLU A 807 13.79 39.51 -21.92
C GLU A 807 13.58 38.91 -20.51
N PHE A 808 13.28 37.62 -20.43
CA PHE A 808 13.11 36.86 -19.16
C PHE A 808 14.34 36.01 -18.80
N ILE A 809 15.41 36.09 -19.60
CA ILE A 809 16.62 35.28 -19.43
C ILE A 809 17.82 36.16 -19.05
N LYS A 810 18.64 35.67 -18.15
CA LYS A 810 19.98 36.19 -17.85
C LYS A 810 20.99 35.07 -18.09
N ARG A 811 21.76 35.21 -19.17
CA ARG A 811 22.81 34.23 -19.50
C ARG A 811 24.04 34.48 -18.61
N LEU A 812 24.53 33.42 -17.97
CA LEU A 812 25.69 33.40 -17.09
C LEU A 812 26.77 32.47 -17.69
N GLY A 813 28.05 32.81 -17.51
CA GLY A 813 29.16 32.05 -18.09
C GLY A 813 29.82 32.78 -19.26
N SER A 814 31.10 32.51 -19.52
CA SER A 814 31.84 33.08 -20.62
C SER A 814 31.23 32.66 -21.98
N SER A 815 30.91 33.61 -22.79
CA SER A 815 30.60 33.47 -24.21
C SER A 815 31.59 32.57 -24.96
#